data_bd1b184489f2caf736c2be0b1e92e439
#
_entry.id   bd1b184489f2caf736c2be0b1e92e439
#
_cell.length_a   1.000
_cell.length_b   1.000
_cell.length_c   1.000
_cell.angle_alpha   90.00
_cell.angle_beta   90.00
_cell.angle_gamma   90.00
#
_symmetry.space_group_name_H-M   'P 1'
#
loop_
_entity.id
_entity.type
_entity.pdbx_description
1 polymer ?
#
loop_
_entity_poly.entity_id
_entity_poly.type
_entity_poly.pdbx_seq_one_letter_code
_entity_poly.pdbx_strand_id
1 'polypeptide(L)'
;MVTTSLQSVANACSSGDGYVYKMSILNAEHSKVLLRKKVFFQGCSPELERGSTAIVEKCDGLPLALVCVAKFLLGENELTGSHCARVCRSLGHHMEKEADFTKLQQVLVNNYSSLSGYPLRTSLLYTSVFPNGRPIRRNTLIRRWLAEGYVQCQYKRSDLEVADENFRELIDRNIIRPIDASNNAKVKTYKTHGIMHEFMLHKSMSDNFITSLHDHNRSNFRHLFIQNHASGSTLSSNQRTSPASDDAAGSEKFRARSLTISGDAGEAASEFCRCELLRVLDLEECNDLEDSHLKDIHKLWHLKYLSLGGTISNLPKKIDKLHCLETLDLRKTKIEILPVEVIGLPHLAYLFGKFKFGKKDLRKSEVAEFSQRKSKLKSLAGFYADGNPGFLQLMAHMKELKKVKIWCESTGADNRGLPNISKAVQKFAQDGMDTTGIRSLSLNLGNTMGDFLGSIQEYCYLSSLKLHGQLSVLPQFVTSLYGLTELCLSSTNLMGHDLSNLRKLRYLLYLKLVEDDLGSFTIDNGDFPSLRRLCLVVKMPILPAIKEGALPYLVSVQLLCEDLFDLSGMRIKFHDCLEEVALDSMVSTRTVEMWETAAKKHPKRPKVVFLKRIDPSEPESAVKYVAADGPTREKCIVDLPRSDSTSKHDSFLKKKVVSEPRRAASELSSAGNGAMPPSAR
;
A
#
# COMPACT_ATOMS: atom_id res chain seq x y z
N MET A 1 -7.45 32.44 -4.97
CA MET A 1 -6.66 31.33 -4.40
C MET A 1 -7.52 30.62 -3.37
N VAL A 2 -7.66 29.31 -3.48
CA VAL A 2 -8.39 28.45 -2.52
C VAL A 2 -7.37 27.56 -1.82
N THR A 3 -7.48 27.42 -0.50
CA THR A 3 -6.67 26.49 0.28
C THR A 3 -7.59 25.41 0.85
N THR A 4 -7.20 24.15 0.72
CA THR A 4 -7.99 23.00 1.21
C THR A 4 -7.08 21.86 1.62
N SER A 5 -7.53 21.05 2.57
CA SER A 5 -6.91 19.78 2.92
C SER A 5 -7.45 18.60 2.08
N LEU A 6 -8.54 18.80 1.32
CA LEU A 6 -9.19 17.77 0.51
C LEU A 6 -8.68 17.81 -0.93
N GLN A 7 -8.12 16.71 -1.39
CA GLN A 7 -7.61 16.61 -2.77
C GLN A 7 -8.74 16.71 -3.80
N SER A 8 -9.91 16.14 -3.51
CA SER A 8 -11.11 16.22 -4.36
C SER A 8 -11.56 17.66 -4.55
N VAL A 9 -11.57 18.48 -3.50
CA VAL A 9 -11.92 19.91 -3.57
C VAL A 9 -10.87 20.68 -4.37
N ALA A 10 -9.57 20.41 -4.13
CA ALA A 10 -8.51 21.05 -4.90
C ALA A 10 -8.65 20.75 -6.41
N ASN A 11 -8.92 19.51 -6.77
CA ASN A 11 -9.12 19.08 -8.15
C ASN A 11 -10.38 19.75 -8.76
N ALA A 12 -11.48 19.84 -8.01
CA ALA A 12 -12.71 20.50 -8.47
C ALA A 12 -12.51 22.01 -8.71
N CYS A 13 -11.76 22.68 -7.83
CA CYS A 13 -11.44 24.11 -7.98
C CYS A 13 -10.44 24.42 -9.10
N SER A 14 -9.71 23.41 -9.59
CA SER A 14 -8.73 23.55 -10.68
C SER A 14 -9.27 23.12 -12.05
N SER A 15 -10.55 22.77 -12.15
CA SER A 15 -11.20 22.46 -13.43
C SER A 15 -11.17 23.70 -14.32
N GLY A 16 -10.47 23.62 -15.45
CA GLY A 16 -10.15 24.74 -16.35
C GLY A 16 -8.65 25.06 -16.30
N ASP A 17 -8.28 26.34 -16.35
CA ASP A 17 -6.88 26.79 -16.34
C ASP A 17 -6.23 26.84 -14.94
N GLY A 18 -6.87 26.25 -13.95
CA GLY A 18 -6.42 26.27 -12.56
C GLY A 18 -5.26 25.30 -12.29
N TYR A 19 -4.30 25.74 -11.47
CA TYR A 19 -3.17 24.91 -11.03
C TYR A 19 -3.32 24.49 -9.56
N VAL A 20 -3.15 23.19 -9.27
CA VAL A 20 -3.13 22.68 -7.89
C VAL A 20 -1.70 22.65 -7.37
N TYR A 21 -1.38 23.53 -6.45
CA TYR A 21 -0.11 23.48 -5.73
C TYR A 21 -0.24 22.59 -4.49
N LYS A 22 0.50 21.48 -4.46
CA LYS A 22 0.58 20.62 -3.28
C LYS A 22 1.66 21.11 -2.32
N MET A 23 1.26 21.58 -1.14
CA MET A 23 2.20 21.85 -0.07
C MET A 23 2.88 20.56 0.36
N SER A 24 4.21 20.52 0.26
CA SER A 24 5.00 19.43 0.80
C SER A 24 5.29 19.64 2.30
N ILE A 25 5.45 18.54 3.01
CA ILE A 25 6.02 18.57 4.37
C ILE A 25 7.50 18.92 4.30
N LEU A 26 8.07 19.36 5.40
CA LEU A 26 9.51 19.57 5.52
C LEU A 26 10.24 18.23 5.45
N ASN A 27 11.40 18.22 4.81
CA ASN A 27 12.29 17.08 4.88
C ASN A 27 12.96 16.96 6.26
N ALA A 28 13.67 15.86 6.52
CA ALA A 28 14.31 15.61 7.79
C ALA A 28 15.29 16.72 8.18
N GLU A 29 16.12 17.21 7.24
CA GLU A 29 17.10 18.28 7.49
C GLU A 29 16.44 19.61 7.79
N HIS A 30 15.46 20.04 7.00
CA HIS A 30 14.72 21.27 7.27
C HIS A 30 13.92 21.18 8.57
N SER A 31 13.41 20.01 8.92
CA SER A 31 12.72 19.77 10.19
C SER A 31 13.67 19.91 11.37
N LYS A 32 14.89 19.35 11.27
CA LYS A 32 15.95 19.53 12.27
C LYS A 32 16.37 20.99 12.39
N VAL A 33 16.57 21.68 11.27
CA VAL A 33 16.91 23.11 11.27
C VAL A 33 15.82 23.95 11.92
N LEU A 34 14.54 23.67 11.62
CA LEU A 34 13.42 24.39 12.24
C LEU A 34 13.39 24.18 13.76
N LEU A 35 13.49 22.93 14.20
CA LEU A 35 13.51 22.57 15.62
C LEU A 35 14.72 23.22 16.33
N ARG A 36 15.94 23.12 15.76
CA ARG A 36 17.15 23.73 16.29
C ARG A 36 17.02 25.25 16.42
N LYS A 37 16.58 25.96 15.40
CA LYS A 37 16.39 27.40 15.43
C LYS A 37 15.40 27.86 16.49
N LYS A 38 14.45 27.02 16.86
CA LYS A 38 13.43 27.35 17.87
C LYS A 38 13.84 27.01 19.29
N VAL A 39 14.63 25.93 19.48
CA VAL A 39 14.93 25.37 20.82
C VAL A 39 16.39 25.56 21.21
N PHE A 40 17.34 25.48 20.28
CA PHE A 40 18.77 25.38 20.58
C PHE A 40 19.54 26.63 20.12
N PHE A 41 19.42 27.71 20.85
CA PHE A 41 20.13 28.96 20.52
C PHE A 41 21.65 28.89 20.73
N GLN A 42 22.18 27.95 21.55
CA GLN A 42 23.60 27.95 22.00
C GLN A 42 24.33 26.60 21.80
N GLY A 43 24.00 25.83 20.79
CA GLY A 43 24.70 24.57 20.50
C GLY A 43 23.95 23.32 20.95
N CYS A 44 24.19 22.20 20.28
CA CYS A 44 23.51 20.92 20.51
C CYS A 44 24.54 19.87 20.90
N SER A 45 24.37 19.22 22.07
CA SER A 45 25.16 18.06 22.42
C SER A 45 24.79 16.85 21.58
N PRO A 46 25.68 15.88 21.33
CA PRO A 46 25.35 14.65 20.57
C PRO A 46 24.20 13.83 21.17
N GLU A 47 23.99 13.93 22.47
CA GLU A 47 22.88 13.28 23.17
C GLU A 47 21.55 13.95 22.89
N LEU A 48 21.56 15.28 22.88
CA LEU A 48 20.41 16.08 22.54
C LEU A 48 20.03 15.94 21.04
N GLU A 49 21.03 15.77 20.18
CA GLU A 49 20.79 15.51 18.75
C GLU A 49 20.07 14.19 18.53
N ARG A 50 20.46 13.11 19.22
CA ARG A 50 19.76 11.81 19.16
C ARG A 50 18.32 11.91 19.66
N GLY A 51 18.06 12.57 20.78
CA GLY A 51 16.72 12.79 21.32
C GLY A 51 15.84 13.62 20.38
N SER A 52 16.39 14.66 19.76
CA SER A 52 15.68 15.52 18.82
C SER A 52 15.32 14.82 17.51
N THR A 53 16.14 13.84 17.09
CA THR A 53 15.86 13.05 15.87
C THR A 53 14.57 12.27 16.01
N ALA A 54 14.33 11.60 17.14
CA ALA A 54 13.08 10.88 17.38
C ALA A 54 11.83 11.79 17.35
N ILE A 55 11.96 13.02 17.86
CA ILE A 55 10.89 14.02 17.80
C ILE A 55 10.61 14.44 16.34
N VAL A 56 11.67 14.71 15.56
CA VAL A 56 11.55 15.09 14.14
C VAL A 56 10.84 13.97 13.33
N GLU A 57 11.22 12.72 13.57
CA GLU A 57 10.58 11.56 12.94
C GLU A 57 9.08 11.47 13.28
N LYS A 58 8.70 11.66 14.55
CA LYS A 58 7.29 11.65 14.96
C LYS A 58 6.50 12.83 14.39
N CYS A 59 7.08 14.03 14.32
CA CYS A 59 6.46 15.20 13.71
C CYS A 59 6.32 15.05 12.18
N ASP A 60 7.08 14.15 11.56
CA ASP A 60 6.99 13.75 10.14
C ASP A 60 6.91 14.97 9.21
N GLY A 61 7.76 15.98 9.46
CA GLY A 61 7.89 17.18 8.64
C GLY A 61 6.74 18.18 8.73
N LEU A 62 5.79 18.05 9.67
CA LEU A 62 4.72 19.02 9.86
C LEU A 62 5.21 20.24 10.64
N PRO A 63 5.29 21.46 10.01
CA PRO A 63 5.85 22.63 10.67
C PRO A 63 5.11 23.01 11.96
N LEU A 64 3.78 22.90 11.96
CA LEU A 64 2.96 23.19 13.15
C LEU A 64 3.33 22.28 14.33
N ALA A 65 3.50 20.97 14.09
CA ALA A 65 3.87 20.03 15.14
C ALA A 65 5.27 20.34 15.69
N LEU A 66 6.24 20.62 14.81
CA LEU A 66 7.60 20.98 15.21
C LEU A 66 7.64 22.27 16.06
N VAL A 67 6.83 23.27 15.71
CA VAL A 67 6.74 24.52 16.47
C VAL A 67 6.07 24.32 17.84
N CYS A 68 5.01 23.51 17.91
CA CYS A 68 4.35 23.20 19.19
C CYS A 68 5.29 22.43 20.13
N VAL A 69 5.98 21.40 19.62
CA VAL A 69 6.95 20.64 20.42
C VAL A 69 8.13 21.54 20.85
N ALA A 70 8.61 22.41 19.95
CA ALA A 70 9.67 23.36 20.29
C ALA A 70 9.28 24.31 21.44
N LYS A 71 8.06 24.84 21.40
CA LYS A 71 7.55 25.71 22.50
C LYS A 71 7.46 24.96 23.82
N PHE A 72 6.91 23.76 23.79
CA PHE A 72 6.81 22.92 24.98
C PHE A 72 8.17 22.61 25.59
N LEU A 73 9.18 22.26 24.75
CA LEU A 73 10.53 21.98 25.21
C LEU A 73 11.23 23.22 25.81
N LEU A 74 10.91 24.42 25.34
CA LEU A 74 11.44 25.69 25.88
C LEU A 74 10.88 26.05 27.26
N GLY A 75 9.67 25.57 27.58
CA GLY A 75 9.04 25.76 28.89
C GLY A 75 9.64 24.92 30.00
N GLU A 76 10.45 23.92 29.67
CA GLU A 76 11.06 22.99 30.62
C GLU A 76 12.45 23.46 31.08
N ASN A 77 12.75 23.31 32.37
CA ASN A 77 13.97 23.82 32.99
C ASN A 77 15.26 23.11 32.59
N GLU A 78 15.17 21.86 32.08
CA GLU A 78 16.34 21.07 31.68
C GLU A 78 16.12 20.38 30.34
N LEU A 79 16.85 20.81 29.33
CA LEU A 79 16.80 20.24 27.99
C LEU A 79 17.89 19.19 27.80
N THR A 80 17.56 17.94 28.09
CA THR A 80 18.47 16.78 27.92
C THR A 80 17.96 15.83 26.84
N GLY A 81 18.83 14.98 26.26
CA GLY A 81 18.45 13.95 25.31
C GLY A 81 17.46 12.94 25.91
N SER A 82 17.60 12.61 27.18
CA SER A 82 16.67 11.75 27.91
C SER A 82 15.29 12.40 28.09
N HIS A 83 15.25 13.72 28.32
CA HIS A 83 13.99 14.48 28.38
C HIS A 83 13.29 14.47 27.01
N CYS A 84 14.00 14.77 25.92
CA CYS A 84 13.46 14.68 24.58
C CYS A 84 12.89 13.29 24.26
N ALA A 85 13.59 12.22 24.66
CA ALA A 85 13.11 10.86 24.49
C ALA A 85 11.83 10.57 25.31
N ARG A 86 11.73 11.13 26.55
CA ARG A 86 10.52 11.02 27.39
C ARG A 86 9.36 11.73 26.75
N VAL A 87 9.52 12.98 26.33
CA VAL A 87 8.49 13.78 25.62
C VAL A 87 8.03 13.04 24.36
N CYS A 88 8.96 12.48 23.61
CA CYS A 88 8.66 11.71 22.42
C CYS A 88 7.78 10.49 22.73
N ARG A 89 8.04 9.76 23.82
CA ARG A 89 7.23 8.58 24.21
C ARG A 89 5.81 8.97 24.65
N SER A 90 5.65 10.09 25.32
CA SER A 90 4.35 10.57 25.83
C SER A 90 3.73 11.71 25.00
N LEU A 91 4.16 11.84 23.74
CA LEU A 91 3.74 12.98 22.89
C LEU A 91 2.22 13.10 22.75
N GLY A 92 1.51 11.97 22.59
CA GLY A 92 0.05 11.94 22.53
C GLY A 92 -0.61 12.53 23.77
N HIS A 93 -0.08 12.22 24.97
CA HIS A 93 -0.57 12.76 26.23
C HIS A 93 -0.31 14.28 26.35
N HIS A 94 0.89 14.75 25.96
CA HIS A 94 1.19 16.18 25.94
C HIS A 94 0.29 16.94 24.95
N MET A 95 0.01 16.38 23.79
CA MET A 95 -0.91 16.97 22.81
C MET A 95 -2.34 17.16 23.37
N GLU A 96 -2.77 16.31 24.30
CA GLU A 96 -4.09 16.42 24.93
C GLU A 96 -4.14 17.47 26.03
N LYS A 97 -3.10 17.56 26.86
CA LYS A 97 -3.13 18.30 28.12
C LYS A 97 -2.47 19.69 28.05
N GLU A 98 -1.45 19.86 27.20
CA GLU A 98 -0.63 21.06 27.25
C GLU A 98 -1.12 22.16 26.33
N ALA A 99 -1.15 23.40 26.83
CA ALA A 99 -1.65 24.57 26.10
C ALA A 99 -0.89 24.85 24.79
N ASP A 100 0.40 24.54 24.74
CA ASP A 100 1.24 24.71 23.55
C ASP A 100 0.78 23.89 22.35
N PHE A 101 0.05 22.81 22.58
CA PHE A 101 -0.49 21.94 21.54
C PHE A 101 -1.92 22.24 21.13
N THR A 102 -2.62 23.20 21.75
CA THR A 102 -4.05 23.47 21.51
C THR A 102 -4.40 23.63 20.04
N LYS A 103 -3.61 24.40 19.27
CA LYS A 103 -3.85 24.59 17.82
C LYS A 103 -3.66 23.30 17.02
N LEU A 104 -2.64 22.52 17.35
CA LEU A 104 -2.36 21.24 16.70
C LEU A 104 -3.48 20.24 17.01
N GLN A 105 -3.86 20.14 18.28
CA GLN A 105 -4.97 19.28 18.74
C GLN A 105 -6.27 19.61 18.02
N GLN A 106 -6.63 20.90 17.92
CA GLN A 106 -7.84 21.32 17.22
C GLN A 106 -7.84 20.88 15.75
N VAL A 107 -6.73 20.99 15.03
CA VAL A 107 -6.61 20.52 13.65
C VAL A 107 -6.79 19.01 13.57
N LEU A 108 -6.16 18.23 14.45
CA LEU A 108 -6.25 16.77 14.46
C LEU A 108 -7.65 16.27 14.82
N VAL A 109 -8.28 16.88 15.83
CA VAL A 109 -9.67 16.60 16.24
C VAL A 109 -10.63 16.94 15.10
N ASN A 110 -10.48 18.08 14.43
CA ASN A 110 -11.32 18.46 13.31
C ASN A 110 -11.18 17.48 12.14
N ASN A 111 -9.97 17.04 11.81
CA ASN A 111 -9.73 16.04 10.78
C ASN A 111 -10.41 14.71 11.12
N TYR A 112 -10.33 14.26 12.37
CA TYR A 112 -10.98 13.05 12.85
C TYR A 112 -12.52 13.19 12.87
N SER A 113 -13.04 14.29 13.40
CA SER A 113 -14.47 14.53 13.59
C SER A 113 -15.23 14.74 12.28
N SER A 114 -14.55 15.28 11.27
CA SER A 114 -15.11 15.52 9.94
C SER A 114 -15.30 14.24 9.12
N LEU A 115 -14.75 13.09 9.56
CA LEU A 115 -14.95 11.81 8.88
C LEU A 115 -16.42 11.38 8.96
N SER A 116 -16.93 10.88 7.82
CA SER A 116 -18.31 10.46 7.68
C SER A 116 -18.60 9.16 8.44
N GLY A 117 -19.32 9.28 9.55
CA GLY A 117 -19.86 8.13 10.29
C GLY A 117 -18.87 7.40 11.19
N TYR A 118 -19.46 6.63 12.11
CA TYR A 118 -18.73 5.83 13.08
C TYR A 118 -17.82 4.75 12.46
N PRO A 119 -18.24 4.01 11.40
CA PRO A 119 -17.42 2.96 10.82
C PRO A 119 -16.07 3.46 10.28
N LEU A 120 -16.04 4.61 9.62
CA LEU A 120 -14.80 5.17 9.07
C LEU A 120 -13.86 5.66 10.18
N ARG A 121 -14.41 6.30 11.23
CA ARG A 121 -13.62 6.72 12.40
C ARG A 121 -13.00 5.53 13.11
N THR A 122 -13.76 4.45 13.32
CA THR A 122 -13.27 3.20 13.92
C THR A 122 -12.19 2.55 13.03
N SER A 123 -12.40 2.53 11.72
CA SER A 123 -11.41 2.05 10.75
C SER A 123 -10.11 2.85 10.82
N LEU A 124 -10.20 4.16 11.01
CA LEU A 124 -9.03 5.02 11.19
C LEU A 124 -8.32 4.74 12.52
N LEU A 125 -9.05 4.68 13.65
CA LEU A 125 -8.47 4.34 14.96
C LEU A 125 -7.73 3.00 14.92
N TYR A 126 -8.27 2.03 14.17
CA TYR A 126 -7.63 0.74 14.01
C TYR A 126 -6.25 0.81 13.33
N THR A 127 -5.95 1.86 12.56
CA THR A 127 -4.62 1.99 11.94
C THR A 127 -3.50 2.19 12.96
N SER A 128 -3.80 2.63 14.18
CA SER A 128 -2.81 2.78 15.26
C SER A 128 -2.30 1.46 15.87
N VAL A 129 -2.93 0.33 15.51
CA VAL A 129 -2.40 -1.02 15.83
C VAL A 129 -1.05 -1.29 15.12
N PHE A 130 -0.81 -0.61 13.98
CA PHE A 130 0.43 -0.76 13.23
C PHE A 130 1.51 0.17 13.76
N PRO A 131 2.79 -0.23 13.70
CA PRO A 131 3.90 0.61 14.11
C PRO A 131 3.97 1.93 13.36
N ASN A 132 4.28 3.03 14.07
CA ASN A 132 4.48 4.33 13.44
C ASN A 132 5.64 4.30 12.43
N GLY A 133 5.47 5.01 11.32
CA GLY A 133 6.51 5.16 10.31
C GLY A 133 6.67 3.98 9.35
N ARG A 134 6.09 2.81 9.63
CA ARG A 134 6.18 1.64 8.75
C ARG A 134 5.20 1.72 7.57
N PRO A 135 5.62 1.35 6.36
CA PRO A 135 4.72 1.16 5.23
C PRO A 135 3.78 -0.03 5.47
N ILE A 136 2.48 0.20 5.35
CA ILE A 136 1.44 -0.81 5.56
C ILE A 136 0.84 -1.17 4.19
N ARG A 137 0.63 -2.45 3.93
CA ARG A 137 -0.05 -2.89 2.70
C ARG A 137 -1.54 -2.55 2.78
N ARG A 138 -2.06 -1.82 1.77
CA ARG A 138 -3.48 -1.45 1.67
C ARG A 138 -4.41 -2.65 1.85
N ASN A 139 -4.12 -3.75 1.14
CA ASN A 139 -4.98 -4.94 1.19
C ASN A 139 -4.94 -5.66 2.55
N THR A 140 -3.84 -5.58 3.29
CA THR A 140 -3.76 -6.08 4.68
C THR A 140 -4.72 -5.30 5.57
N LEU A 141 -4.68 -3.97 5.52
CA LEU A 141 -5.59 -3.12 6.30
C LEU A 141 -7.06 -3.41 5.96
N ILE A 142 -7.42 -3.40 4.68
CA ILE A 142 -8.79 -3.64 4.22
C ILE A 142 -9.31 -5.00 4.70
N ARG A 143 -8.53 -6.07 4.58
CA ARG A 143 -8.93 -7.40 5.05
C ARG A 143 -9.10 -7.47 6.56
N ARG A 144 -8.27 -6.76 7.32
CA ARG A 144 -8.41 -6.66 8.77
C ARG A 144 -9.67 -5.88 9.15
N TRP A 145 -10.00 -4.78 8.46
CA TRP A 145 -11.27 -4.06 8.67
C TRP A 145 -12.49 -4.96 8.41
N LEU A 146 -12.44 -5.77 7.36
CA LEU A 146 -13.49 -6.74 7.04
C LEU A 146 -13.60 -7.81 8.13
N ALA A 147 -12.48 -8.37 8.58
CA ALA A 147 -12.45 -9.38 9.63
C ALA A 147 -13.00 -8.88 10.97
N GLU A 148 -12.71 -7.61 11.32
CA GLU A 148 -13.24 -6.95 12.52
C GLU A 148 -14.73 -6.57 12.38
N GLY A 149 -15.24 -6.46 11.15
CA GLY A 149 -16.60 -6.02 10.87
C GLY A 149 -16.80 -4.51 10.98
N TYR A 150 -15.75 -3.72 10.72
CA TYR A 150 -15.84 -2.25 10.67
C TYR A 150 -16.47 -1.72 9.40
N VAL A 151 -16.53 -2.55 8.37
CA VAL A 151 -17.18 -2.23 7.12
C VAL A 151 -18.52 -2.92 7.07
N GLN A 152 -19.58 -2.16 6.86
CA GLN A 152 -20.94 -2.69 6.73
C GLN A 152 -21.37 -2.64 5.27
N CYS A 153 -21.97 -3.73 4.83
CA CYS A 153 -22.57 -3.84 3.52
C CYS A 153 -23.60 -2.72 3.31
N GLN A 154 -23.49 -2.01 2.22
CA GLN A 154 -24.47 -1.03 1.80
C GLN A 154 -25.28 -1.59 0.63
N TYR A 155 -26.50 -1.11 0.47
CA TYR A 155 -27.35 -1.56 -0.63
C TYR A 155 -26.63 -1.48 -1.99
N LYS A 156 -26.56 -2.60 -2.69
CA LYS A 156 -25.89 -2.77 -4.01
C LYS A 156 -24.37 -2.65 -4.02
N ARG A 157 -23.68 -2.60 -2.87
CA ARG A 157 -22.22 -2.53 -2.79
C ARG A 157 -21.66 -3.65 -1.93
N SER A 158 -20.58 -4.27 -2.37
CA SER A 158 -19.88 -5.28 -1.56
C SER A 158 -19.09 -4.60 -0.42
N ASP A 159 -18.87 -5.32 0.67
CA ASP A 159 -18.04 -4.86 1.80
C ASP A 159 -16.65 -4.42 1.33
N LEU A 160 -16.08 -5.09 0.32
CA LEU A 160 -14.77 -4.74 -0.25
C LEU A 160 -14.80 -3.39 -0.96
N GLU A 161 -15.86 -3.07 -1.71
CA GLU A 161 -16.00 -1.77 -2.38
C GLU A 161 -16.16 -0.65 -1.37
N VAL A 162 -16.94 -0.86 -0.32
CA VAL A 162 -17.09 0.12 0.78
C VAL A 162 -15.75 0.32 1.51
N ALA A 163 -15.02 -0.75 1.79
CA ALA A 163 -13.68 -0.66 2.39
C ALA A 163 -12.68 0.12 1.50
N ASP A 164 -12.77 -0.08 0.20
CA ASP A 164 -11.96 0.65 -0.78
C ASP A 164 -12.29 2.15 -0.81
N GLU A 165 -13.56 2.51 -0.71
CA GLU A 165 -13.99 3.90 -0.62
C GLU A 165 -13.52 4.55 0.67
N ASN A 166 -13.68 3.87 1.80
CA ASN A 166 -13.16 4.32 3.09
C ASN A 166 -11.65 4.60 3.02
N PHE A 167 -10.91 3.71 2.38
CA PHE A 167 -9.46 3.89 2.20
C PHE A 167 -9.14 5.09 1.31
N ARG A 168 -9.89 5.31 0.22
CA ARG A 168 -9.72 6.48 -0.66
C ARG A 168 -10.07 7.78 0.05
N GLU A 169 -11.11 7.80 0.89
CA GLU A 169 -11.48 8.97 1.68
C GLU A 169 -10.34 9.38 2.62
N LEU A 170 -9.67 8.41 3.26
CA LEU A 170 -8.52 8.70 4.12
C LEU A 170 -7.33 9.30 3.32
N ILE A 171 -7.13 8.88 2.07
CA ILE A 171 -6.13 9.48 1.17
C ILE A 171 -6.55 10.90 0.75
N ASP A 172 -7.81 11.08 0.33
CA ASP A 172 -8.34 12.37 -0.13
C ASP A 172 -8.19 13.46 0.96
N ARG A 173 -8.34 13.05 2.22
CA ARG A 173 -8.16 13.90 3.39
C ARG A 173 -6.70 14.06 3.84
N ASN A 174 -5.74 13.47 3.13
CA ASN A 174 -4.32 13.46 3.49
C ASN A 174 -4.02 12.89 4.90
N ILE A 175 -4.90 12.05 5.45
CA ILE A 175 -4.69 11.36 6.74
C ILE A 175 -3.68 10.23 6.58
N ILE A 176 -3.77 9.51 5.47
CA ILE A 176 -2.80 8.50 5.04
C ILE A 176 -2.15 8.91 3.72
N ARG A 177 -0.87 8.63 3.60
CA ARG A 177 -0.08 8.97 2.40
C ARG A 177 0.30 7.72 1.63
N PRO A 178 0.02 7.66 0.33
CA PRO A 178 0.56 6.64 -0.54
C PRO A 178 2.09 6.69 -0.54
N ILE A 179 2.75 5.50 -0.43
CA ILE A 179 4.20 5.38 -0.57
C ILE A 179 4.53 4.69 -1.88
N ASP A 180 3.78 3.63 -2.21
CA ASP A 180 4.04 2.80 -3.36
C ASP A 180 2.73 2.50 -4.09
N ALA A 181 2.82 2.42 -5.41
CA ALA A 181 1.70 2.09 -6.27
C ALA A 181 2.00 0.84 -7.09
N SER A 182 0.98 0.04 -7.35
CA SER A 182 1.05 -1.05 -8.30
C SER A 182 1.16 -0.52 -9.73
N ASN A 183 1.46 -1.42 -10.69
CA ASN A 183 1.56 -1.05 -12.10
C ASN A 183 0.32 -0.28 -12.61
N ASN A 184 -0.85 -0.63 -12.13
CA ASN A 184 -2.12 0.03 -12.45
C ASN A 184 -2.40 1.30 -11.61
N ALA A 185 -1.38 1.93 -11.06
CA ALA A 185 -1.46 3.15 -10.22
C ALA A 185 -2.30 3.02 -8.94
N LYS A 186 -2.81 1.83 -8.59
CA LYS A 186 -3.49 1.63 -7.31
C LYS A 186 -2.48 1.63 -6.17
N VAL A 187 -2.80 2.32 -5.10
CA VAL A 187 -1.96 2.36 -3.90
C VAL A 187 -1.74 0.93 -3.38
N LYS A 188 -0.48 0.53 -3.27
CA LYS A 188 -0.04 -0.77 -2.76
C LYS A 188 0.30 -0.70 -1.28
N THR A 189 1.09 0.31 -0.92
CA THR A 189 1.46 0.61 0.46
C THR A 189 1.17 2.06 0.79
N TYR A 190 0.92 2.31 2.07
CA TYR A 190 0.66 3.63 2.60
C TYR A 190 1.34 3.80 3.96
N LYS A 191 1.43 5.03 4.40
CA LYS A 191 1.93 5.42 5.72
C LYS A 191 0.95 6.41 6.35
N THR A 192 0.65 6.26 7.62
CA THR A 192 -0.05 7.28 8.38
C THR A 192 0.92 8.42 8.72
N HIS A 193 0.46 9.66 8.69
CA HIS A 193 1.27 10.80 9.11
C HIS A 193 1.66 10.65 10.59
N GLY A 194 2.93 10.85 10.93
CA GLY A 194 3.46 10.55 12.25
C GLY A 194 2.67 11.16 13.40
N ILE A 195 2.41 12.48 13.34
CA ILE A 195 1.66 13.16 14.40
C ILE A 195 0.19 12.72 14.47
N MET A 196 -0.42 12.40 13.33
CA MET A 196 -1.78 11.87 13.31
C MET A 196 -1.82 10.45 13.90
N HIS A 197 -0.80 9.65 13.68
CA HIS A 197 -0.65 8.35 14.32
C HIS A 197 -0.57 8.46 15.84
N GLU A 198 0.25 9.36 16.37
CA GLU A 198 0.37 9.61 17.82
C GLU A 198 -0.98 10.06 18.42
N PHE A 199 -1.68 10.97 17.74
CA PHE A 199 -3.01 11.39 18.16
C PHE A 199 -4.00 10.22 18.21
N MET A 200 -4.03 9.38 17.15
CA MET A 200 -4.94 8.23 17.10
C MET A 200 -4.58 7.14 18.13
N LEU A 201 -3.29 6.88 18.32
CA LEU A 201 -2.83 5.92 19.31
C LEU A 201 -3.28 6.36 20.72
N HIS A 202 -3.01 7.62 21.08
CA HIS A 202 -3.42 8.15 22.38
C HIS A 202 -4.93 8.12 22.55
N LYS A 203 -5.69 8.58 21.55
CA LYS A 203 -7.15 8.53 21.58
C LYS A 203 -7.68 7.10 21.70
N SER A 204 -7.10 6.16 20.98
CA SER A 204 -7.48 4.76 21.01
C SER A 204 -7.25 4.12 22.40
N MET A 205 -6.15 4.52 23.05
CA MET A 205 -5.89 4.06 24.43
C MET A 205 -6.85 4.70 25.41
N SER A 206 -7.13 6.00 25.32
CA SER A 206 -8.08 6.72 26.17
C SER A 206 -9.51 6.19 26.02
N ASP A 207 -9.90 5.79 24.80
CA ASP A 207 -11.23 5.23 24.50
C ASP A 207 -11.32 3.72 24.81
N ASN A 208 -10.33 3.11 25.46
CA ASN A 208 -10.22 1.66 25.71
C ASN A 208 -10.36 0.80 24.44
N PHE A 209 -9.91 1.32 23.30
CA PHE A 209 -10.00 0.65 22.03
C PHE A 209 -8.75 -0.21 21.77
N ILE A 210 -7.55 0.30 22.09
CA ILE A 210 -6.27 -0.38 21.93
C ILE A 210 -5.50 -0.35 23.25
N THR A 211 -4.76 -1.42 23.56
CA THR A 211 -3.79 -1.45 24.64
C THR A 211 -2.59 -2.33 24.30
N SER A 212 -1.49 -2.16 25.04
CA SER A 212 -0.34 -3.07 25.01
C SER A 212 -0.65 -4.35 25.80
N LEU A 213 -0.13 -5.49 25.36
CA LEU A 213 -0.25 -6.76 26.10
C LEU A 213 0.45 -6.72 27.47
N HIS A 214 1.39 -5.82 27.66
CA HIS A 214 2.11 -5.65 28.95
C HIS A 214 1.40 -4.73 29.95
N ASP A 215 0.24 -4.18 29.58
CA ASP A 215 -0.53 -3.31 30.46
C ASP A 215 -1.34 -4.15 31.45
N HIS A 216 -1.41 -3.72 32.72
CA HIS A 216 -2.09 -4.45 33.79
C HIS A 216 -3.62 -4.49 33.67
N ASN A 217 -4.20 -3.60 32.86
CA ASN A 217 -5.66 -3.50 32.69
C ASN A 217 -6.16 -4.09 31.36
N ARG A 218 -5.81 -5.35 31.06
CA ARG A 218 -6.00 -6.00 29.75
C ARG A 218 -7.43 -6.45 29.45
N SER A 219 -8.27 -6.62 30.46
CA SER A 219 -9.54 -7.34 30.32
C SER A 219 -10.59 -6.63 29.46
N ASN A 220 -10.51 -5.30 29.32
CA ASN A 220 -11.55 -4.48 28.72
C ASN A 220 -11.23 -3.94 27.30
N PHE A 221 -10.07 -4.21 26.75
CA PHE A 221 -9.66 -3.70 25.45
C PHE A 221 -10.05 -4.63 24.31
N ARG A 222 -10.33 -4.03 23.14
CA ARG A 222 -10.69 -4.78 21.92
C ARG A 222 -9.49 -5.25 21.13
N HIS A 223 -8.39 -4.48 21.13
CA HIS A 223 -7.23 -4.73 20.31
C HIS A 223 -5.98 -4.69 21.16
N LEU A 224 -5.18 -5.73 21.05
CA LEU A 224 -3.89 -5.86 21.71
C LEU A 224 -2.77 -5.72 20.67
N PHE A 225 -1.69 -5.02 21.04
CA PHE A 225 -0.49 -4.97 20.24
C PHE A 225 0.76 -5.11 21.08
N ILE A 226 1.83 -5.61 20.46
CA ILE A 226 3.16 -5.70 21.04
C ILE A 226 4.13 -5.14 20.01
N GLN A 227 5.01 -4.26 20.46
CA GLN A 227 6.12 -3.75 19.67
C GLN A 227 7.41 -3.95 20.44
N ASN A 228 8.12 -5.03 20.14
CA ASN A 228 9.43 -5.28 20.69
C ASN A 228 10.49 -4.84 19.68
N HIS A 229 11.22 -3.77 20.00
CA HIS A 229 12.38 -3.38 19.23
C HIS A 229 13.61 -4.17 19.72
N ALA A 230 14.22 -4.93 18.83
CA ALA A 230 15.53 -5.57 19.07
C ALA A 230 16.65 -4.51 19.05
N SER A 231 16.55 -3.51 19.91
CA SER A 231 17.62 -2.52 20.13
C SER A 231 18.07 -2.69 21.56
N GLY A 232 19.30 -3.16 21.74
CA GLY A 232 19.97 -3.38 23.04
C GLY A 232 19.96 -2.16 23.96
N SER A 233 18.82 -1.88 24.53
CA SER A 233 18.71 -1.18 25.79
C SER A 233 18.32 -2.22 26.83
N THR A 234 19.33 -2.74 27.51
CA THR A 234 19.20 -3.28 28.86
C THR A 234 18.47 -2.27 29.74
N LEU A 235 17.14 -2.22 29.59
CA LEU A 235 16.30 -1.68 30.63
C LEU A 235 16.29 -2.76 31.70
N SER A 236 17.01 -2.45 32.75
CA SER A 236 17.18 -3.20 33.98
C SER A 236 15.95 -4.03 34.30
N SER A 237 16.22 -5.33 34.36
CA SER A 237 15.39 -6.39 34.95
C SER A 237 15.18 -6.21 36.46
N ASN A 238 14.91 -5.00 36.96
CA ASN A 238 14.72 -4.70 38.39
C ASN A 238 13.34 -4.12 38.69
N GLN A 239 12.30 -4.76 38.13
CA GLN A 239 10.97 -4.80 38.76
C GLN A 239 10.41 -6.21 38.62
N ARG A 240 11.11 -7.16 39.22
CA ARG A 240 10.48 -8.34 39.77
C ARG A 240 9.67 -7.84 40.99
N THR A 241 8.42 -7.43 40.73
CA THR A 241 7.42 -7.42 41.78
C THR A 241 7.29 -8.86 42.25
N SER A 242 7.47 -9.04 43.56
CA SER A 242 7.28 -10.23 44.37
C SER A 242 6.15 -11.11 43.85
N PRO A 243 6.24 -12.45 43.95
CA PRO A 243 5.15 -13.34 43.63
C PRO A 243 4.00 -13.04 44.59
N ALA A 244 2.94 -12.40 44.06
CA ALA A 244 1.69 -12.40 44.77
C ALA A 244 1.18 -13.86 44.79
N SER A 245 0.99 -14.38 45.98
CA SER A 245 0.34 -15.60 46.39
C SER A 245 -0.30 -16.47 45.30
N ASP A 246 0.16 -17.69 45.22
CA ASP A 246 -0.27 -18.85 44.44
C ASP A 246 -1.67 -19.35 44.85
N ASP A 247 -2.73 -18.55 44.84
CA ASP A 247 -4.05 -19.05 45.20
C ASP A 247 -5.22 -18.44 44.40
N ALA A 248 -4.99 -18.04 43.11
CA ALA A 248 -6.09 -17.78 42.17
C ALA A 248 -5.67 -18.01 40.72
N ALA A 249 -5.23 -19.21 40.37
CA ALA A 249 -4.98 -19.63 39.00
C ALA A 249 -6.29 -19.88 38.23
N GLY A 250 -7.25 -18.96 38.31
CA GLY A 250 -8.31 -18.81 37.35
C GLY A 250 -7.71 -18.13 36.09
N SER A 251 -7.50 -18.92 35.04
CA SER A 251 -7.03 -18.46 33.73
C SER A 251 -7.88 -17.27 33.26
N GLU A 252 -7.39 -16.05 33.48
CA GLU A 252 -8.08 -14.84 33.02
C GLU A 252 -8.17 -14.86 31.48
N LYS A 253 -9.40 -14.95 30.98
CA LYS A 253 -9.68 -14.94 29.52
C LYS A 253 -9.76 -13.51 29.05
N PHE A 254 -8.94 -13.18 28.04
CA PHE A 254 -8.95 -11.85 27.42
C PHE A 254 -10.11 -11.72 26.42
N ARG A 255 -10.79 -10.58 26.42
CA ARG A 255 -11.88 -10.26 25.49
C ARG A 255 -11.40 -9.64 24.17
N ALA A 256 -10.10 -9.66 23.90
CA ALA A 256 -9.52 -9.10 22.69
C ALA A 256 -10.07 -9.75 21.43
N ARG A 257 -10.35 -8.91 20.42
CA ARG A 257 -10.77 -9.32 19.07
C ARG A 257 -9.61 -9.37 18.08
N SER A 258 -8.58 -8.55 18.28
CA SER A 258 -7.37 -8.63 17.49
C SER A 258 -6.12 -8.62 18.37
N LEU A 259 -5.11 -9.34 17.88
CA LEU A 259 -3.76 -9.33 18.43
C LEU A 259 -2.78 -9.11 17.28
N THR A 260 -1.87 -8.16 17.45
CA THR A 260 -0.79 -7.87 16.51
C THR A 260 0.52 -7.85 17.26
N ILE A 261 1.51 -8.64 16.79
CA ILE A 261 2.84 -8.68 17.37
C ILE A 261 3.85 -8.29 16.29
N SER A 262 4.76 -7.39 16.63
CA SER A 262 5.86 -6.94 15.77
C SER A 262 7.18 -6.97 16.52
N GLY A 263 8.18 -7.67 16.00
CA GLY A 263 9.44 -7.96 16.66
C GLY A 263 9.42 -9.34 17.33
N ASP A 264 10.18 -9.49 18.41
CA ASP A 264 10.23 -10.77 19.11
C ASP A 264 8.97 -10.95 19.97
N ALA A 265 8.29 -12.05 19.76
CA ALA A 265 7.05 -12.37 20.47
C ALA A 265 7.29 -12.87 21.89
N GLY A 266 8.37 -13.60 22.12
CA GLY A 266 8.73 -14.16 23.43
C GLY A 266 7.56 -14.98 24.03
N GLU A 267 7.29 -14.78 25.31
CA GLU A 267 6.19 -15.47 26.02
C GLU A 267 4.80 -15.12 25.48
N ALA A 268 4.64 -13.94 24.87
CA ALA A 268 3.38 -13.50 24.29
C ALA A 268 2.90 -14.39 23.13
N ALA A 269 3.83 -15.09 22.45
CA ALA A 269 3.49 -16.07 21.41
C ALA A 269 2.66 -17.26 21.96
N SER A 270 2.76 -17.56 23.23
CA SER A 270 1.98 -18.62 23.87
C SER A 270 0.63 -18.15 24.42
N GLU A 271 0.45 -16.85 24.62
CA GLU A 271 -0.73 -16.28 25.28
C GLU A 271 -1.94 -16.04 24.34
N PHE A 272 -1.76 -16.03 23.02
CA PHE A 272 -2.87 -15.72 22.13
C PHE A 272 -4.04 -16.72 22.24
N CYS A 273 -3.78 -17.95 22.63
CA CYS A 273 -4.84 -18.96 22.86
C CYS A 273 -5.79 -18.60 24.01
N ARG A 274 -5.42 -17.67 24.89
CA ARG A 274 -6.27 -17.16 25.96
C ARG A 274 -7.31 -16.14 25.45
N CYS A 275 -7.13 -15.66 24.23
CA CYS A 275 -8.03 -14.70 23.56
C CYS A 275 -9.06 -15.43 22.69
N GLU A 276 -10.03 -16.13 23.27
CA GLU A 276 -10.99 -16.97 22.53
C GLU A 276 -11.86 -16.19 21.51
N LEU A 277 -12.02 -14.87 21.68
CA LEU A 277 -12.81 -14.02 20.80
C LEU A 277 -12.02 -13.43 19.63
N LEU A 278 -10.77 -13.86 19.41
CA LEU A 278 -9.93 -13.32 18.33
C LEU A 278 -10.56 -13.54 16.96
N ARG A 279 -10.62 -12.43 16.21
CA ARG A 279 -10.98 -12.38 14.80
C ARG A 279 -9.76 -12.12 13.91
N VAL A 280 -8.78 -11.38 14.42
CA VAL A 280 -7.54 -11.04 13.73
C VAL A 280 -6.35 -11.46 14.58
N LEU A 281 -5.49 -12.30 14.03
CA LEU A 281 -4.19 -12.63 14.59
C LEU A 281 -3.12 -12.32 13.52
N ASP A 282 -2.31 -11.30 13.80
CA ASP A 282 -1.25 -10.86 12.89
C ASP A 282 0.11 -11.02 13.56
N LEU A 283 0.84 -12.01 13.11
CA LEU A 283 2.18 -12.40 13.54
C LEU A 283 3.17 -12.32 12.36
N GLU A 284 2.83 -11.57 11.29
CA GLU A 284 3.66 -11.46 10.08
C GLU A 284 5.09 -10.98 10.37
N GLU A 285 5.22 -10.12 11.36
CA GLU A 285 6.48 -9.44 11.70
C GLU A 285 7.18 -10.07 12.93
N CYS A 286 6.73 -11.24 13.38
CA CYS A 286 7.43 -11.98 14.43
C CYS A 286 8.61 -12.75 13.87
N ASN A 287 9.79 -12.61 14.51
CA ASN A 287 11.01 -13.27 14.07
C ASN A 287 11.23 -14.63 14.73
N ASP A 288 10.80 -14.77 15.99
CA ASP A 288 11.00 -15.91 16.88
C ASP A 288 9.83 -16.90 16.89
N LEU A 289 8.88 -16.75 15.98
CA LEU A 289 7.70 -17.62 15.91
C LEU A 289 8.06 -19.00 15.34
N GLU A 290 7.69 -20.07 16.06
CA GLU A 290 7.95 -21.47 15.73
C GLU A 290 6.67 -22.30 15.63
N ASP A 291 6.74 -23.50 15.02
CA ASP A 291 5.62 -24.42 14.86
C ASP A 291 4.93 -24.78 16.18
N SER A 292 5.70 -24.86 17.27
CA SER A 292 5.21 -25.17 18.63
C SER A 292 4.17 -24.16 19.14
N HIS A 293 4.34 -22.88 18.80
CA HIS A 293 3.44 -21.80 19.20
C HIS A 293 2.04 -21.92 18.58
N LEU A 294 1.92 -22.59 17.44
CA LEU A 294 0.64 -22.75 16.73
C LEU A 294 -0.19 -23.95 17.18
N LYS A 295 0.30 -24.78 18.12
CA LYS A 295 -0.33 -26.04 18.52
C LYS A 295 -1.80 -25.92 18.85
N ASP A 296 -2.16 -24.87 19.56
CA ASP A 296 -3.52 -24.61 20.09
C ASP A 296 -4.33 -23.58 19.28
N ILE A 297 -3.84 -23.14 18.13
CA ILE A 297 -4.51 -22.12 17.30
C ILE A 297 -5.94 -22.54 16.90
N HIS A 298 -6.20 -23.85 16.81
CA HIS A 298 -7.52 -24.39 16.48
C HIS A 298 -8.62 -24.06 17.50
N LYS A 299 -8.27 -23.58 18.69
CA LYS A 299 -9.20 -23.09 19.72
C LYS A 299 -9.79 -21.72 19.38
N LEU A 300 -9.20 -20.97 18.44
CA LEU A 300 -9.62 -19.63 18.02
C LEU A 300 -10.74 -19.71 16.97
N TRP A 301 -11.92 -20.14 17.35
CA TRP A 301 -13.04 -20.47 16.45
C TRP A 301 -13.56 -19.28 15.64
N HIS A 302 -13.40 -18.06 16.18
CA HIS A 302 -13.86 -16.82 15.56
C HIS A 302 -12.82 -16.19 14.62
N LEU A 303 -11.64 -16.83 14.46
CA LEU A 303 -10.54 -16.27 13.70
C LEU A 303 -10.90 -16.15 12.22
N LYS A 304 -10.83 -14.93 11.69
CA LYS A 304 -11.11 -14.58 10.30
C LYS A 304 -9.87 -14.22 9.51
N TYR A 305 -8.90 -13.62 10.16
CA TYR A 305 -7.64 -13.20 9.56
C TYR A 305 -6.47 -13.79 10.34
N LEU A 306 -5.61 -14.54 9.65
CA LEU A 306 -4.38 -15.10 10.19
C LEU A 306 -3.22 -14.76 9.27
N SER A 307 -2.21 -14.05 9.81
CA SER A 307 -0.95 -13.80 9.12
C SER A 307 0.18 -14.31 10.00
N LEU A 308 1.08 -15.09 9.42
CA LEU A 308 2.18 -15.75 10.11
C LEU A 308 3.52 -15.30 9.53
N GLY A 309 4.53 -15.25 10.38
CA GLY A 309 5.93 -14.96 10.04
C GLY A 309 6.89 -15.92 10.75
N GLY A 310 8.15 -15.50 10.89
CA GLY A 310 9.15 -16.24 11.62
C GLY A 310 9.67 -17.51 10.95
N THR A 311 9.98 -18.51 11.76
CA THR A 311 10.59 -19.77 11.31
C THR A 311 9.55 -20.89 11.07
N ILE A 312 8.26 -20.56 11.07
CA ILE A 312 7.17 -21.51 10.85
C ILE A 312 7.39 -22.28 9.55
N SER A 313 7.46 -23.60 9.66
CA SER A 313 7.66 -24.53 8.54
C SER A 313 6.47 -25.47 8.31
N ASN A 314 5.61 -25.65 9.33
CA ASN A 314 4.44 -26.51 9.23
C ASN A 314 3.21 -25.86 9.86
N LEU A 315 2.06 -26.05 9.22
CA LEU A 315 0.77 -25.74 9.83
C LEU A 315 0.30 -26.89 10.74
N PRO A 316 -0.37 -26.57 11.85
CA PRO A 316 -0.92 -27.60 12.73
C PRO A 316 -2.00 -28.42 12.03
N LYS A 317 -2.04 -29.74 12.30
CA LYS A 317 -2.98 -30.69 11.67
C LYS A 317 -4.47 -30.30 11.84
N LYS A 318 -4.81 -29.56 12.91
CA LYS A 318 -6.18 -29.12 13.21
C LYS A 318 -6.53 -27.74 12.64
N ILE A 319 -5.77 -27.24 11.67
CA ILE A 319 -6.05 -25.94 11.02
C ILE A 319 -7.42 -25.91 10.33
N ASP A 320 -7.91 -27.06 9.90
CA ASP A 320 -9.23 -27.27 9.31
C ASP A 320 -10.40 -26.86 10.24
N LYS A 321 -10.18 -26.80 11.57
CA LYS A 321 -11.18 -26.35 12.54
C LYS A 321 -11.42 -24.83 12.55
N LEU A 322 -10.61 -24.05 11.87
CA LEU A 322 -10.80 -22.60 11.75
C LEU A 322 -11.86 -22.26 10.70
N HIS A 323 -13.09 -22.70 10.94
CA HIS A 323 -14.19 -22.57 9.96
C HIS A 323 -14.51 -21.13 9.55
N CYS A 324 -14.26 -20.13 10.41
CA CYS A 324 -14.50 -18.72 10.12
C CYS A 324 -13.37 -18.05 9.35
N LEU A 325 -12.25 -18.76 9.05
CA LEU A 325 -11.07 -18.15 8.46
C LEU A 325 -11.35 -17.68 7.02
N GLU A 326 -11.18 -16.38 6.80
CA GLU A 326 -11.37 -15.71 5.51
C GLU A 326 -10.04 -15.40 4.81
N THR A 327 -8.99 -15.12 5.58
CA THR A 327 -7.64 -14.79 5.07
C THR A 327 -6.58 -15.60 5.80
N LEU A 328 -5.73 -16.28 5.02
CA LEU A 328 -4.51 -16.93 5.50
C LEU A 328 -3.31 -16.39 4.72
N ASP A 329 -2.40 -15.72 5.43
CA ASP A 329 -1.19 -15.13 4.84
C ASP A 329 0.07 -15.80 5.40
N LEU A 330 0.76 -16.53 4.54
CA LEU A 330 1.95 -17.33 4.85
C LEU A 330 3.21 -16.82 4.13
N ARG A 331 3.17 -15.59 3.58
CA ARG A 331 4.28 -15.07 2.75
C ARG A 331 5.59 -14.87 3.49
N LYS A 332 5.53 -14.73 4.82
CA LYS A 332 6.68 -14.50 5.69
C LYS A 332 7.10 -15.77 6.46
N THR A 333 6.57 -16.91 6.10
CA THR A 333 6.90 -18.22 6.70
C THR A 333 7.82 -19.03 5.81
N LYS A 334 8.34 -20.12 6.37
CA LYS A 334 9.12 -21.14 5.64
C LYS A 334 8.27 -22.34 5.20
N ILE A 335 6.94 -22.22 5.22
CA ILE A 335 6.03 -23.29 4.83
C ILE A 335 6.17 -23.56 3.34
N GLU A 336 6.64 -24.74 2.99
CA GLU A 336 6.75 -25.22 1.60
C GLU A 336 5.59 -26.14 1.21
N ILE A 337 5.02 -26.87 2.16
CA ILE A 337 3.94 -27.83 1.92
C ILE A 337 2.69 -27.36 2.64
N LEU A 338 1.62 -27.16 1.88
CA LEU A 338 0.31 -26.77 2.42
C LEU A 338 -0.57 -28.03 2.58
N PRO A 339 -1.20 -28.25 3.74
CA PRO A 339 -2.22 -29.27 3.92
C PRO A 339 -3.43 -29.01 3.02
N VAL A 340 -3.98 -30.05 2.40
CA VAL A 340 -5.13 -29.95 1.47
C VAL A 340 -6.37 -29.43 2.19
N GLU A 341 -6.53 -29.75 3.45
CA GLU A 341 -7.62 -29.32 4.32
C GLU A 341 -7.80 -27.81 4.36
N VAL A 342 -6.70 -27.06 4.19
CA VAL A 342 -6.74 -25.58 4.14
C VAL A 342 -7.62 -25.07 2.99
N ILE A 343 -7.57 -25.72 1.82
CA ILE A 343 -8.40 -25.34 0.67
C ILE A 343 -9.87 -25.61 0.92
N GLY A 344 -10.15 -26.64 1.74
CA GLY A 344 -11.50 -27.04 2.14
C GLY A 344 -12.18 -26.11 3.14
N LEU A 345 -11.49 -25.10 3.68
CA LEU A 345 -12.07 -24.15 4.63
C LEU A 345 -13.23 -23.39 4.01
N PRO A 346 -14.43 -23.39 4.66
CA PRO A 346 -15.69 -22.97 4.03
C PRO A 346 -15.78 -21.47 3.74
N HIS A 347 -15.00 -20.64 4.42
CA HIS A 347 -15.02 -19.19 4.29
C HIS A 347 -13.71 -18.60 3.73
N LEU A 348 -12.71 -19.44 3.43
CA LEU A 348 -11.42 -18.97 2.96
C LEU A 348 -11.54 -18.28 1.60
N ALA A 349 -11.30 -16.97 1.58
CA ALA A 349 -11.36 -16.12 0.40
C ALA A 349 -9.96 -15.70 -0.12
N TYR A 350 -8.97 -15.66 0.76
CA TYR A 350 -7.64 -15.14 0.45
C TYR A 350 -6.57 -16.05 1.02
N LEU A 351 -5.76 -16.64 0.14
CA LEU A 351 -4.63 -17.52 0.50
C LEU A 351 -3.36 -17.02 -0.17
N PHE A 352 -2.33 -16.73 0.65
CA PHE A 352 -1.04 -16.21 0.20
C PHE A 352 0.11 -17.00 0.81
N GLY A 353 1.15 -17.25 0.02
CA GLY A 353 2.37 -17.92 0.46
C GLY A 353 3.22 -18.38 -0.73
N LYS A 354 4.26 -19.13 -0.45
CA LYS A 354 5.04 -19.88 -1.44
C LYS A 354 4.97 -21.36 -1.06
N PHE A 355 4.05 -22.11 -1.59
CA PHE A 355 3.78 -23.48 -1.17
C PHE A 355 3.40 -24.39 -2.33
N LYS A 356 3.61 -25.67 -2.13
CA LYS A 356 3.14 -26.77 -2.98
C LYS A 356 2.26 -27.73 -2.16
N PHE A 357 1.53 -28.60 -2.83
CA PHE A 357 0.82 -29.68 -2.17
C PHE A 357 1.67 -30.95 -2.13
N GLY A 358 1.58 -31.71 -1.05
CA GLY A 358 2.28 -32.99 -0.92
C GLY A 358 1.84 -33.99 -2.01
N LYS A 359 2.77 -34.82 -2.52
CA LYS A 359 2.52 -35.74 -3.64
C LYS A 359 1.43 -36.79 -3.39
N LYS A 360 1.01 -36.99 -2.13
CA LYS A 360 0.01 -37.98 -1.73
C LYS A 360 -1.41 -37.45 -1.64
N ASP A 361 -1.64 -36.13 -1.82
CA ASP A 361 -2.75 -35.48 -1.15
C ASP A 361 -3.99 -35.24 -2.00
N LEU A 362 -3.98 -35.61 -3.30
CA LEU A 362 -5.17 -35.38 -4.13
C LEU A 362 -5.55 -36.63 -4.92
N ARG A 363 -6.41 -37.45 -4.34
CA ARG A 363 -7.08 -38.54 -5.04
C ARG A 363 -8.22 -38.00 -5.92
N LYS A 364 -8.56 -38.66 -6.99
CA LYS A 364 -9.69 -38.29 -7.86
C LYS A 364 -11.01 -38.14 -7.09
N SER A 365 -11.22 -38.92 -6.02
CA SER A 365 -12.38 -38.83 -5.12
C SER A 365 -12.41 -37.52 -4.34
N GLU A 366 -11.25 -37.04 -3.86
CA GLU A 366 -11.13 -35.79 -3.11
C GLU A 366 -11.35 -34.59 -4.01
N VAL A 367 -10.86 -34.64 -5.26
CA VAL A 367 -11.14 -33.60 -6.26
C VAL A 367 -12.64 -33.56 -6.58
N ALA A 368 -13.31 -34.72 -6.68
CA ALA A 368 -14.75 -34.81 -6.92
C ALA A 368 -15.55 -34.27 -5.73
N GLU A 369 -15.14 -34.58 -4.49
CA GLU A 369 -15.77 -34.06 -3.27
C GLU A 369 -15.59 -32.55 -3.17
N PHE A 370 -14.37 -32.03 -3.43
CA PHE A 370 -14.10 -30.61 -3.42
C PHE A 370 -14.92 -29.86 -4.48
N SER A 371 -15.10 -30.44 -5.67
CA SER A 371 -15.89 -29.81 -6.75
C SER A 371 -17.39 -29.70 -6.39
N GLN A 372 -17.88 -30.51 -5.46
CA GLN A 372 -19.24 -30.37 -4.92
C GLN A 372 -19.33 -29.23 -3.86
N ARG A 373 -18.24 -28.92 -3.16
CA ARG A 373 -18.16 -27.82 -2.20
C ARG A 373 -17.87 -26.52 -2.97
N LYS A 374 -18.76 -25.54 -2.88
CA LYS A 374 -18.54 -24.21 -3.50
C LYS A 374 -17.41 -23.47 -2.76
N SER A 375 -16.21 -23.49 -3.34
CA SER A 375 -15.09 -22.72 -2.83
C SER A 375 -15.37 -21.21 -2.91
N LYS A 376 -15.10 -20.48 -1.82
CA LYS A 376 -15.19 -18.99 -1.77
C LYS A 376 -13.86 -18.32 -2.08
N LEU A 377 -12.86 -19.06 -2.55
CA LEU A 377 -11.52 -18.54 -2.78
C LEU A 377 -11.52 -17.51 -3.92
N LYS A 378 -11.18 -16.28 -3.61
CA LYS A 378 -11.09 -15.13 -4.55
C LYS A 378 -9.66 -14.84 -4.97
N SER A 379 -8.68 -15.12 -4.12
CA SER A 379 -7.25 -14.90 -4.41
C SER A 379 -6.43 -16.08 -3.92
N LEU A 380 -5.67 -16.65 -4.84
CA LEU A 380 -4.66 -17.67 -4.59
C LEU A 380 -3.32 -17.15 -5.12
N ALA A 381 -2.38 -16.82 -4.24
CA ALA A 381 -1.12 -16.25 -4.68
C ALA A 381 0.08 -16.95 -4.04
N GLY A 382 0.93 -17.53 -4.91
CA GLY A 382 2.19 -18.16 -4.52
C GLY A 382 2.21 -19.69 -4.58
N PHE A 383 1.32 -20.28 -5.34
CA PHE A 383 1.30 -21.72 -5.54
C PHE A 383 2.42 -22.19 -6.50
N TYR A 384 3.16 -23.23 -6.12
CA TYR A 384 4.12 -23.91 -6.97
C TYR A 384 3.45 -25.01 -7.78
N ALA A 385 3.51 -24.87 -9.09
CA ALA A 385 3.06 -25.92 -10.01
C ALA A 385 4.21 -26.92 -10.24
N ASP A 386 4.26 -27.93 -9.43
CA ASP A 386 5.29 -28.99 -9.46
C ASP A 386 4.87 -30.28 -10.23
N GLY A 387 3.87 -30.13 -11.08
CA GLY A 387 3.34 -31.25 -11.86
C GLY A 387 2.25 -32.05 -11.16
N ASN A 388 1.77 -31.66 -9.97
CA ASN A 388 0.60 -32.28 -9.35
C ASN A 388 -0.68 -31.93 -10.14
N PRO A 389 -1.23 -32.85 -10.96
CA PRO A 389 -2.38 -32.57 -11.82
C PRO A 389 -3.65 -32.30 -11.01
N GLY A 390 -3.75 -32.82 -9.80
CA GLY A 390 -4.94 -32.71 -8.96
C GLY A 390 -5.23 -31.28 -8.54
N PHE A 391 -4.21 -30.52 -8.15
CA PHE A 391 -4.42 -29.13 -7.77
C PHE A 391 -4.84 -28.25 -8.96
N LEU A 392 -4.24 -28.46 -10.11
CA LEU A 392 -4.62 -27.72 -11.32
C LEU A 392 -6.07 -28.00 -11.73
N GLN A 393 -6.53 -29.24 -11.51
CA GLN A 393 -7.94 -29.60 -11.66
C GLN A 393 -8.82 -28.89 -10.62
N LEU A 394 -8.40 -28.84 -9.34
CA LEU A 394 -9.12 -28.09 -8.30
C LEU A 394 -9.27 -26.61 -8.64
N MET A 395 -8.20 -25.99 -9.13
CA MET A 395 -8.23 -24.57 -9.54
C MET A 395 -9.30 -24.31 -10.60
N ALA A 396 -9.49 -25.23 -11.53
CA ALA A 396 -10.54 -25.14 -12.56
C ALA A 396 -11.98 -25.16 -11.98
N HIS A 397 -12.17 -25.66 -10.76
CA HIS A 397 -13.46 -25.67 -10.07
C HIS A 397 -13.69 -24.48 -9.11
N MET A 398 -12.68 -23.62 -8.90
CA MET A 398 -12.77 -22.43 -8.05
C MET A 398 -13.42 -21.25 -8.78
N LYS A 399 -14.74 -21.26 -8.92
CA LYS A 399 -15.49 -20.28 -9.75
C LYS A 399 -15.36 -18.82 -9.30
N GLU A 400 -15.19 -18.58 -7.99
CA GLU A 400 -15.03 -17.21 -7.45
C GLU A 400 -13.60 -16.66 -7.58
N LEU A 401 -12.67 -17.47 -8.13
CA LEU A 401 -11.26 -17.08 -8.20
C LEU A 401 -11.04 -15.92 -9.17
N LYS A 402 -10.57 -14.79 -8.64
CA LYS A 402 -10.33 -13.55 -9.40
C LYS A 402 -8.84 -13.27 -9.59
N LYS A 403 -7.99 -13.73 -8.69
CA LYS A 403 -6.55 -13.49 -8.75
C LYS A 403 -5.78 -14.76 -8.47
N VAL A 404 -4.89 -15.11 -9.41
CA VAL A 404 -4.00 -16.27 -9.31
C VAL A 404 -2.56 -15.84 -9.54
N LYS A 405 -1.65 -16.36 -8.69
CA LYS A 405 -0.21 -16.28 -8.93
C LYS A 405 0.37 -17.70 -8.82
N ILE A 406 0.98 -18.15 -9.90
CA ILE A 406 1.58 -19.48 -10.03
C ILE A 406 3.10 -19.32 -10.22
N TRP A 407 3.85 -20.18 -9.54
CA TRP A 407 5.28 -20.38 -9.75
C TRP A 407 5.48 -21.68 -10.52
N CYS A 408 6.04 -21.58 -11.71
CA CYS A 408 6.32 -22.73 -12.56
C CYS A 408 7.80 -23.10 -12.38
N GLU A 409 8.13 -23.85 -11.33
CA GLU A 409 9.49 -24.37 -11.15
C GLU A 409 9.53 -25.84 -11.55
N SER A 410 10.33 -26.13 -12.58
CA SER A 410 10.68 -27.49 -12.94
C SER A 410 11.83 -27.97 -12.03
N THR A 411 11.55 -28.85 -11.11
CA THR A 411 12.58 -29.49 -10.25
C THR A 411 13.26 -30.67 -10.96
N GLY A 412 13.66 -30.49 -12.22
CA GLY A 412 14.34 -31.54 -12.98
C GLY A 412 13.94 -31.58 -14.46
N ALA A 413 14.53 -32.51 -15.21
CA ALA A 413 14.30 -32.72 -16.65
C ALA A 413 12.87 -33.18 -17.05
N ASP A 414 11.92 -33.12 -16.10
CA ASP A 414 10.58 -33.70 -16.28
C ASP A 414 9.53 -32.59 -16.53
N ASN A 415 9.36 -32.26 -17.80
CA ASN A 415 8.37 -31.27 -18.28
C ASN A 415 6.92 -31.81 -18.31
N ARG A 416 6.63 -32.97 -17.71
CA ARG A 416 5.31 -33.64 -17.81
C ARG A 416 4.16 -32.82 -17.18
N GLY A 417 4.44 -31.90 -16.28
CA GLY A 417 3.43 -31.02 -15.63
C GLY A 417 2.97 -29.82 -16.45
N LEU A 418 3.77 -29.35 -17.40
CA LEU A 418 3.52 -28.10 -18.15
C LEU A 418 2.20 -28.08 -18.94
N PRO A 419 1.78 -29.19 -19.64
CA PRO A 419 0.49 -29.19 -20.32
C PRO A 419 -0.71 -29.05 -19.38
N ASN A 420 -0.58 -29.49 -18.12
CA ASN A 420 -1.63 -29.32 -17.14
C ASN A 420 -1.74 -27.87 -16.68
N ILE A 421 -0.61 -27.14 -16.59
CA ILE A 421 -0.59 -25.72 -16.26
C ILE A 421 -1.30 -24.91 -17.35
N SER A 422 -0.98 -25.15 -18.64
CA SER A 422 -1.64 -24.43 -19.72
C SER A 422 -3.16 -24.67 -19.75
N LYS A 423 -3.61 -25.91 -19.56
CA LYS A 423 -5.04 -26.24 -19.46
C LYS A 423 -5.72 -25.55 -18.28
N ALA A 424 -5.09 -25.52 -17.10
CA ALA A 424 -5.64 -24.85 -15.92
C ALA A 424 -5.69 -23.32 -16.09
N VAL A 425 -4.65 -22.74 -16.67
CA VAL A 425 -4.60 -21.30 -17.02
C VAL A 425 -5.67 -20.96 -18.04
N GLN A 426 -5.81 -21.77 -19.11
CA GLN A 426 -6.85 -21.60 -20.12
C GLN A 426 -8.24 -21.63 -19.49
N LYS A 427 -8.54 -22.65 -18.68
CA LYS A 427 -9.83 -22.76 -17.99
C LYS A 427 -10.10 -21.56 -17.08
N PHE A 428 -9.11 -21.16 -16.27
CA PHE A 428 -9.21 -19.95 -15.45
C PHE A 428 -9.49 -18.70 -16.29
N ALA A 429 -8.85 -18.54 -17.44
CA ALA A 429 -9.02 -17.38 -18.29
C ALA A 429 -10.36 -17.40 -19.08
N GLN A 430 -10.87 -18.59 -19.43
CA GLN A 430 -12.15 -18.74 -20.15
C GLN A 430 -13.39 -18.55 -19.25
N ASP A 431 -13.37 -19.06 -18.02
CA ASP A 431 -14.50 -18.93 -17.08
C ASP A 431 -14.83 -17.48 -16.68
N GLY A 432 -14.02 -16.50 -17.13
CA GLY A 432 -14.26 -15.07 -16.90
C GLY A 432 -15.48 -14.50 -17.59
N MET A 433 -16.07 -15.22 -18.52
CA MET A 433 -17.23 -14.75 -19.32
C MET A 433 -18.53 -14.65 -18.50
N ASP A 434 -18.74 -15.58 -17.57
CA ASP A 434 -19.97 -15.66 -16.77
C ASP A 434 -19.98 -14.77 -15.53
N THR A 435 -18.85 -14.18 -15.18
CA THR A 435 -18.68 -13.37 -13.96
C THR A 435 -18.29 -11.95 -14.33
N THR A 436 -19.02 -10.97 -13.85
CA THR A 436 -18.69 -9.52 -13.95
C THR A 436 -17.34 -9.15 -13.30
N GLY A 437 -16.46 -10.13 -13.10
CA GLY A 437 -15.24 -10.02 -12.30
C GLY A 437 -13.97 -9.87 -13.14
N ILE A 438 -13.25 -8.80 -12.89
CA ILE A 438 -11.87 -8.55 -13.33
C ILE A 438 -10.95 -9.70 -12.89
N ARG A 439 -10.41 -10.50 -13.84
CA ARG A 439 -9.46 -11.57 -13.55
C ARG A 439 -8.02 -11.15 -13.76
N SER A 440 -7.15 -11.55 -12.84
CA SER A 440 -5.73 -11.26 -12.84
C SER A 440 -4.91 -12.54 -12.74
N LEU A 441 -4.01 -12.75 -13.69
CA LEU A 441 -3.09 -13.87 -13.74
C LEU A 441 -1.65 -13.37 -13.59
N SER A 442 -0.88 -14.05 -12.76
CA SER A 442 0.57 -13.85 -12.65
C SER A 442 1.27 -15.19 -12.74
N LEU A 443 2.14 -15.35 -13.71
CA LEU A 443 2.97 -16.54 -13.89
C LEU A 443 4.44 -16.17 -13.69
N ASN A 444 5.11 -16.91 -12.82
CA ASN A 444 6.56 -16.88 -12.69
C ASN A 444 7.08 -18.19 -13.26
N LEU A 445 7.77 -18.10 -14.39
CA LEU A 445 8.26 -19.26 -15.14
C LEU A 445 9.53 -19.85 -14.52
N GLY A 446 10.22 -19.10 -13.65
CA GLY A 446 11.50 -19.51 -13.08
C GLY A 446 12.50 -19.82 -14.18
N ASN A 447 13.09 -21.02 -14.14
CA ASN A 447 14.01 -21.53 -15.16
C ASN A 447 13.28 -22.32 -16.29
N THR A 448 11.95 -22.33 -16.27
CA THR A 448 11.15 -23.07 -17.28
C THR A 448 10.92 -22.18 -18.48
N MET A 449 11.18 -22.68 -19.68
CA MET A 449 10.83 -21.96 -20.91
C MET A 449 9.31 -21.86 -21.04
N GLY A 450 8.82 -20.70 -21.40
CA GLY A 450 7.39 -20.38 -21.47
C GLY A 450 6.66 -20.95 -22.69
N ASP A 451 7.27 -21.82 -23.50
CA ASP A 451 6.72 -22.33 -24.76
C ASP A 451 5.38 -23.09 -24.61
N PHE A 452 5.16 -23.68 -23.44
CA PHE A 452 3.87 -24.33 -23.12
C PHE A 452 2.68 -23.36 -23.16
N LEU A 453 2.93 -22.06 -23.02
CA LEU A 453 1.90 -21.03 -23.12
C LEU A 453 1.39 -20.85 -24.56
N GLY A 454 2.15 -21.28 -25.57
CA GLY A 454 1.72 -21.29 -26.97
C GLY A 454 0.53 -22.21 -27.25
N SER A 455 0.29 -23.19 -26.37
CA SER A 455 -0.88 -24.08 -26.47
C SER A 455 -2.20 -23.47 -25.94
N ILE A 456 -2.16 -22.28 -25.34
CA ILE A 456 -3.35 -21.59 -24.83
C ILE A 456 -4.11 -20.97 -26.01
N GLN A 457 -5.40 -21.30 -26.10
CA GLN A 457 -6.27 -20.77 -27.15
C GLN A 457 -6.56 -19.27 -26.97
N GLU A 458 -6.91 -18.60 -28.07
CA GLU A 458 -7.10 -17.14 -28.12
C GLU A 458 -8.28 -16.59 -27.30
N TYR A 459 -9.28 -17.40 -27.01
CA TYR A 459 -10.48 -16.95 -26.29
C TYR A 459 -10.25 -16.92 -24.76
N CYS A 460 -9.56 -15.90 -24.32
CA CYS A 460 -9.24 -15.68 -22.91
C CYS A 460 -9.70 -14.29 -22.44
N TYR A 461 -10.23 -14.23 -21.19
CA TYR A 461 -10.75 -13.00 -20.59
C TYR A 461 -9.93 -12.63 -19.34
N LEU A 462 -8.86 -11.88 -19.53
CA LEU A 462 -8.01 -11.38 -18.47
C LEU A 462 -7.96 -9.86 -18.55
N SER A 463 -8.05 -9.21 -17.39
CA SER A 463 -7.86 -7.76 -17.28
C SER A 463 -6.44 -7.39 -16.85
N SER A 464 -5.72 -8.31 -16.20
CA SER A 464 -4.33 -8.11 -15.77
C SER A 464 -3.53 -9.40 -15.99
N LEU A 465 -2.42 -9.28 -16.71
CA LEU A 465 -1.49 -10.37 -16.97
C LEU A 465 -0.09 -9.95 -16.55
N LYS A 466 0.59 -10.83 -15.78
CA LYS A 466 2.00 -10.67 -15.40
C LYS A 466 2.75 -11.93 -15.75
N LEU A 467 3.74 -11.80 -16.61
CA LEU A 467 4.65 -12.90 -17.00
C LEU A 467 6.07 -12.55 -16.54
N HIS A 468 6.69 -13.46 -15.84
CA HIS A 468 8.08 -13.34 -15.40
C HIS A 468 8.84 -14.61 -15.76
N GLY A 469 9.99 -14.46 -16.42
CA GLY A 469 10.83 -15.55 -16.89
C GLY A 469 10.85 -15.69 -18.41
N GLN A 470 11.78 -16.46 -18.92
CA GLN A 470 12.13 -16.56 -20.34
C GLN A 470 10.99 -17.04 -21.24
N LEU A 471 10.81 -16.37 -22.36
CA LEU A 471 9.90 -16.72 -23.45
C LEU A 471 10.68 -16.80 -24.76
N SER A 472 10.43 -17.83 -25.57
CA SER A 472 11.03 -17.91 -26.91
C SER A 472 10.38 -16.92 -27.87
N VAL A 473 9.09 -16.67 -27.69
CA VAL A 473 8.25 -15.75 -28.46
C VAL A 473 7.08 -15.29 -27.61
N LEU A 474 6.54 -14.12 -27.90
CA LEU A 474 5.33 -13.64 -27.23
C LEU A 474 4.15 -14.59 -27.57
N PRO A 475 3.52 -15.26 -26.58
CA PRO A 475 2.43 -16.20 -26.84
C PRO A 475 1.24 -15.50 -27.52
N GLN A 476 0.69 -16.14 -28.56
CA GLN A 476 -0.35 -15.53 -29.40
C GLN A 476 -1.60 -15.13 -28.63
N PHE A 477 -2.01 -15.93 -27.61
CA PHE A 477 -3.17 -15.60 -26.79
C PHE A 477 -3.06 -14.21 -26.11
N VAL A 478 -1.82 -13.74 -25.81
CA VAL A 478 -1.60 -12.43 -25.16
C VAL A 478 -2.10 -11.30 -26.06
N THR A 479 -1.80 -11.36 -27.36
CA THR A 479 -2.24 -10.33 -28.31
C THR A 479 -3.72 -10.37 -28.61
N SER A 480 -4.39 -11.48 -28.28
CA SER A 480 -5.83 -11.68 -28.44
C SER A 480 -6.65 -11.30 -27.19
N LEU A 481 -6.02 -10.81 -26.12
CA LEU A 481 -6.68 -10.38 -24.89
C LEU A 481 -7.31 -8.99 -25.05
N TYR A 482 -8.43 -8.89 -25.72
CA TYR A 482 -9.09 -7.60 -25.99
C TYR A 482 -9.50 -6.83 -24.74
N GLY A 483 -9.73 -7.48 -23.60
CA GLY A 483 -10.06 -6.85 -22.31
C GLY A 483 -8.87 -6.52 -21.43
N LEU A 484 -7.63 -6.71 -21.91
CA LEU A 484 -6.44 -6.52 -21.10
C LEU A 484 -6.19 -5.04 -20.84
N THR A 485 -6.18 -4.67 -19.56
CA THR A 485 -5.91 -3.29 -19.10
C THR A 485 -4.54 -3.15 -18.45
N GLU A 486 -3.96 -4.24 -17.95
CA GLU A 486 -2.63 -4.24 -17.29
C GLU A 486 -1.79 -5.39 -17.82
N LEU A 487 -0.61 -5.06 -18.36
CA LEU A 487 0.40 -6.03 -18.78
C LEU A 487 1.73 -5.72 -18.08
N CYS A 488 2.35 -6.76 -17.52
CA CYS A 488 3.71 -6.70 -16.99
C CYS A 488 4.51 -7.88 -17.54
N LEU A 489 5.57 -7.58 -18.27
CA LEU A 489 6.56 -8.54 -18.75
C LEU A 489 7.86 -8.29 -17.99
N SER A 490 8.50 -9.35 -17.51
CA SER A 490 9.70 -9.22 -16.70
C SER A 490 10.65 -10.38 -16.98
N SER A 491 11.92 -10.07 -17.33
CA SER A 491 12.96 -11.05 -17.64
C SER A 491 12.52 -12.05 -18.72
N THR A 492 11.79 -11.56 -19.71
CA THR A 492 11.19 -12.41 -20.76
C THR A 492 12.13 -12.63 -21.93
N ASN A 493 13.17 -11.83 -22.07
CA ASN A 493 14.11 -11.81 -23.19
C ASN A 493 13.44 -11.56 -24.57
N LEU A 494 12.25 -10.96 -24.57
CA LEU A 494 11.56 -10.58 -25.79
C LEU A 494 12.20 -9.36 -26.40
N MET A 495 12.45 -9.40 -27.70
CA MET A 495 13.10 -8.33 -28.46
C MET A 495 12.10 -7.40 -29.13
N GLY A 496 12.57 -6.30 -29.69
CA GLY A 496 11.75 -5.24 -30.26
C GLY A 496 10.68 -5.68 -31.25
N HIS A 497 10.94 -6.71 -32.08
CA HIS A 497 9.96 -7.23 -33.04
C HIS A 497 8.79 -7.96 -32.34
N ASP A 498 9.07 -8.70 -31.24
CA ASP A 498 8.03 -9.36 -30.45
C ASP A 498 7.19 -8.32 -29.71
N LEU A 499 7.87 -7.33 -29.10
CA LEU A 499 7.22 -6.24 -28.37
C LEU A 499 6.33 -5.38 -29.27
N SER A 500 6.68 -5.26 -30.56
CA SER A 500 5.84 -4.57 -31.55
C SER A 500 4.46 -5.21 -31.73
N ASN A 501 4.30 -6.50 -31.44
CA ASN A 501 2.99 -7.15 -31.48
C ASN A 501 2.03 -6.68 -30.36
N LEU A 502 2.55 -6.09 -29.28
CA LEU A 502 1.74 -5.56 -28.17
C LEU A 502 0.87 -4.38 -28.61
N ARG A 503 1.20 -3.68 -29.72
CA ARG A 503 0.37 -2.59 -30.28
C ARG A 503 -1.07 -3.00 -30.58
N LYS A 504 -1.35 -4.30 -30.74
CA LYS A 504 -2.70 -4.85 -30.93
C LYS A 504 -3.62 -4.68 -29.71
N LEU A 505 -3.04 -4.42 -28.52
CA LEU A 505 -3.76 -4.29 -27.24
C LEU A 505 -4.34 -2.89 -27.06
N ARG A 506 -5.45 -2.59 -27.75
CA ARG A 506 -6.05 -1.23 -27.79
C ARG A 506 -6.57 -0.70 -26.45
N TYR A 507 -6.97 -1.57 -25.52
CA TYR A 507 -7.52 -1.20 -24.22
C TYR A 507 -6.49 -1.23 -23.09
N LEU A 508 -5.21 -1.41 -23.42
CA LEU A 508 -4.14 -1.45 -22.44
C LEU A 508 -3.97 -0.07 -21.80
N LEU A 509 -4.15 0.00 -20.47
CA LEU A 509 -3.98 1.23 -19.69
C LEU A 509 -2.60 1.32 -19.03
N TYR A 510 -2.01 0.17 -18.71
CA TYR A 510 -0.78 0.08 -17.92
C TYR A 510 0.14 -0.98 -18.51
N LEU A 511 1.29 -0.53 -19.06
CA LEU A 511 2.34 -1.39 -19.58
C LEU A 511 3.59 -1.25 -18.72
N LYS A 512 4.11 -2.39 -18.24
CA LYS A 512 5.39 -2.45 -17.54
C LYS A 512 6.28 -3.50 -18.20
N LEU A 513 7.47 -3.08 -18.62
CA LEU A 513 8.53 -3.93 -19.16
C LEU A 513 9.73 -3.85 -18.22
N VAL A 514 10.23 -5.01 -17.76
CA VAL A 514 11.41 -5.14 -16.89
C VAL A 514 12.35 -6.12 -17.54
N GLU A 515 13.28 -5.60 -18.31
CA GLU A 515 14.20 -6.40 -19.14
C GLU A 515 15.63 -5.87 -19.01
N ASP A 516 16.61 -6.69 -19.35
CA ASP A 516 17.98 -6.23 -19.44
C ASP A 516 18.16 -5.34 -20.67
N ASP A 517 17.61 -5.77 -21.81
CA ASP A 517 17.58 -5.06 -23.07
C ASP A 517 16.21 -5.22 -23.73
N LEU A 518 15.67 -4.18 -24.30
CA LEU A 518 14.39 -4.19 -25.04
C LEU A 518 14.61 -4.29 -26.56
N GLY A 519 15.86 -4.18 -27.02
CA GLY A 519 16.14 -3.95 -28.42
C GLY A 519 15.54 -2.64 -28.96
N SER A 520 15.71 -2.39 -30.22
CA SER A 520 15.12 -1.20 -30.86
C SER A 520 13.71 -1.51 -31.34
N PHE A 521 12.71 -0.75 -30.85
CA PHE A 521 11.36 -0.75 -31.42
C PHE A 521 10.77 0.65 -31.39
N THR A 522 9.76 0.88 -32.23
CA THR A 522 9.11 2.18 -32.35
C THR A 522 7.67 2.06 -31.93
N ILE A 523 7.20 3.06 -31.21
CA ILE A 523 5.79 3.26 -30.89
C ILE A 523 5.26 4.32 -31.83
N ASP A 524 4.43 3.91 -32.78
CA ASP A 524 3.88 4.74 -33.82
C ASP A 524 2.58 5.43 -33.40
N ASN A 525 2.15 6.43 -34.18
CA ASN A 525 0.86 7.07 -33.99
C ASN A 525 -0.27 6.03 -34.14
N GLY A 526 -1.18 5.97 -33.17
CA GLY A 526 -2.25 4.98 -33.11
C GLY A 526 -1.90 3.71 -32.33
N ASP A 527 -0.62 3.50 -31.93
CA ASP A 527 -0.25 2.42 -31.04
C ASP A 527 -0.64 2.75 -29.59
N PHE A 528 -1.13 1.75 -28.87
CA PHE A 528 -1.56 1.88 -27.46
C PHE A 528 -2.48 3.09 -27.19
N PRO A 529 -3.60 3.24 -27.90
CA PRO A 529 -4.42 4.45 -27.88
C PRO A 529 -5.04 4.78 -26.51
N SER A 530 -5.06 3.82 -25.57
CA SER A 530 -5.63 4.00 -24.23
C SER A 530 -4.57 4.06 -23.14
N LEU A 531 -3.27 3.98 -23.46
CA LEU A 531 -2.20 3.82 -22.46
C LEU A 531 -2.07 5.06 -21.57
N ARG A 532 -2.17 4.87 -20.27
CA ARG A 532 -2.03 5.92 -19.25
C ARG A 532 -0.70 5.88 -18.53
N ARG A 533 -0.11 4.69 -18.39
CA ARG A 533 1.20 4.54 -17.73
C ARG A 533 2.09 3.60 -18.52
N LEU A 534 3.28 4.08 -18.83
CA LEU A 534 4.39 3.31 -19.39
C LEU A 534 5.51 3.22 -18.37
N CYS A 535 5.91 2.01 -17.98
CA CYS A 535 7.02 1.78 -17.06
C CYS A 535 8.06 0.88 -17.74
N LEU A 536 9.25 1.42 -17.97
CA LEU A 536 10.39 0.73 -18.55
C LEU A 536 11.48 0.63 -17.48
N VAL A 537 11.88 -0.58 -17.13
CA VAL A 537 12.97 -0.88 -16.20
C VAL A 537 13.99 -1.67 -16.98
N VAL A 538 15.09 -1.05 -17.36
CA VAL A 538 16.09 -1.62 -18.26
C VAL A 538 17.50 -1.42 -17.71
N LYS A 539 18.43 -2.32 -18.07
CA LYS A 539 19.85 -2.12 -17.78
C LYS A 539 20.53 -1.33 -18.90
N MET A 540 20.24 -1.70 -20.16
CA MET A 540 20.79 -0.99 -21.32
C MET A 540 19.96 0.26 -21.61
N PRO A 541 20.57 1.40 -21.96
CA PRO A 541 19.86 2.67 -22.16
C PRO A 541 19.11 2.77 -23.49
N ILE A 542 18.75 1.63 -24.10
CA ILE A 542 17.99 1.58 -25.35
C ILE A 542 16.52 1.63 -25.02
N LEU A 543 15.90 2.78 -25.24
CA LEU A 543 14.47 3.01 -25.05
C LEU A 543 13.74 3.02 -26.40
N PRO A 544 12.43 2.68 -26.42
CA PRO A 544 11.66 2.75 -27.65
C PRO A 544 11.57 4.20 -28.17
N ALA A 545 11.66 4.35 -29.48
CA ALA A 545 11.41 5.63 -30.13
C ALA A 545 9.91 5.92 -30.19
N ILE A 546 9.45 6.96 -29.50
CA ILE A 546 8.03 7.34 -29.43
C ILE A 546 7.78 8.46 -30.42
N LYS A 547 6.97 8.21 -31.45
CA LYS A 547 6.62 9.19 -32.47
C LYS A 547 5.60 10.21 -31.97
N GLU A 548 5.58 11.36 -32.62
CA GLU A 548 4.61 12.42 -32.37
C GLU A 548 3.18 11.90 -32.60
N GLY A 549 2.25 12.21 -31.66
CA GLY A 549 0.88 11.72 -31.68
C GLY A 549 0.68 10.30 -31.12
N ALA A 550 1.76 9.57 -30.79
CA ALA A 550 1.65 8.31 -30.06
C ALA A 550 1.32 8.54 -28.58
N LEU A 551 0.66 7.57 -27.94
CA LEU A 551 0.30 7.59 -26.51
C LEU A 551 -0.47 8.85 -26.08
N PRO A 552 -1.61 9.19 -26.68
CA PRO A 552 -2.30 10.47 -26.45
C PRO A 552 -2.80 10.67 -25.01
N TYR A 553 -3.07 9.60 -24.28
CA TYR A 553 -3.57 9.63 -22.91
C TYR A 553 -2.50 9.30 -21.84
N LEU A 554 -1.22 9.40 -22.18
CA LEU A 554 -0.14 9.09 -21.26
C LEU A 554 -0.09 10.08 -20.10
N VAL A 555 -0.33 9.58 -18.87
CA VAL A 555 -0.34 10.37 -17.62
C VAL A 555 0.98 10.23 -16.87
N SER A 556 1.57 9.04 -16.89
CA SER A 556 2.83 8.76 -16.16
C SER A 556 3.78 7.93 -17.01
N VAL A 557 5.02 8.37 -17.07
CA VAL A 557 6.12 7.61 -17.64
C VAL A 557 7.19 7.35 -16.59
N GLN A 558 7.67 6.11 -16.53
CA GLN A 558 8.72 5.69 -15.59
C GLN A 558 9.87 5.07 -16.41
N LEU A 559 11.02 5.71 -16.39
CA LEU A 559 12.22 5.30 -17.11
C LEU A 559 13.31 5.00 -16.09
N LEU A 560 13.46 3.74 -15.73
CA LEU A 560 14.38 3.28 -14.71
C LEU A 560 15.58 2.60 -15.37
N CYS A 561 16.54 3.42 -15.73
CA CYS A 561 17.82 3.05 -16.33
C CYS A 561 18.91 3.93 -15.74
N GLU A 562 20.03 3.35 -15.29
CA GLU A 562 21.12 4.10 -14.66
C GLU A 562 21.83 5.02 -15.67
N ASP A 563 22.02 4.53 -16.89
CA ASP A 563 22.79 5.21 -17.94
C ASP A 563 21.89 6.01 -18.90
N LEU A 564 20.83 6.58 -18.41
CA LEU A 564 19.96 7.44 -19.20
C LEU A 564 20.62 8.82 -19.41
N PHE A 565 21.19 9.06 -20.60
CA PHE A 565 22.00 10.25 -20.85
C PHE A 565 21.24 11.45 -21.41
N ASP A 566 20.10 11.23 -22.06
CA ASP A 566 19.32 12.29 -22.68
C ASP A 566 17.81 12.02 -22.59
N LEU A 567 17.01 12.73 -23.38
CA LEU A 567 15.58 12.47 -23.49
C LEU A 567 15.25 11.17 -24.25
N SER A 568 16.28 10.44 -24.68
CA SER A 568 16.25 9.08 -25.24
C SER A 568 15.12 8.82 -26.24
N GLY A 569 14.87 9.80 -27.14
CA GLY A 569 13.79 9.71 -28.13
C GLY A 569 12.41 10.03 -27.60
N MET A 570 12.25 10.20 -26.31
CA MET A 570 10.98 10.57 -25.70
C MET A 570 10.83 12.09 -25.61
N ARG A 571 10.01 12.66 -26.46
CA ARG A 571 9.70 14.09 -26.46
C ARG A 571 8.44 14.36 -25.66
N ILE A 572 8.60 14.58 -24.34
CA ILE A 572 7.45 14.77 -23.42
C ILE A 572 6.50 15.89 -23.83
N LYS A 573 6.97 16.88 -24.61
CA LYS A 573 6.14 18.00 -25.11
C LYS A 573 4.94 17.56 -25.95
N PHE A 574 4.93 16.33 -26.49
CA PHE A 574 3.84 15.81 -27.31
C PHE A 574 2.79 15.04 -26.51
N HIS A 575 2.92 14.92 -25.18
CA HIS A 575 2.03 14.16 -24.33
C HIS A 575 1.20 15.08 -23.43
N ASP A 576 0.16 15.69 -23.98
CA ASP A 576 -0.66 16.71 -23.31
C ASP A 576 -1.25 16.28 -21.97
N CYS A 577 -1.41 14.97 -21.74
CA CYS A 577 -1.95 14.41 -20.50
C CYS A 577 -0.89 14.09 -19.44
N LEU A 578 0.41 14.32 -19.71
CA LEU A 578 1.49 13.91 -18.83
C LEU A 578 1.52 14.71 -17.51
N GLU A 579 1.48 13.99 -16.39
CA GLU A 579 1.48 14.54 -15.03
C GLU A 579 2.71 14.11 -14.21
N GLU A 580 3.33 12.96 -14.58
CA GLU A 580 4.45 12.40 -13.84
C GLU A 580 5.52 11.82 -14.77
N VAL A 581 6.77 12.16 -14.48
CA VAL A 581 7.96 11.51 -15.04
C VAL A 581 8.79 10.95 -13.90
N ALA A 582 8.99 9.64 -13.88
CA ALA A 582 9.81 8.98 -12.88
C ALA A 582 11.12 8.49 -13.50
N LEU A 583 12.24 8.89 -12.93
CA LEU A 583 13.58 8.51 -13.34
C LEU A 583 14.25 7.62 -12.30
N ASP A 584 15.28 6.89 -12.70
CA ASP A 584 16.12 6.16 -11.76
C ASP A 584 16.83 7.12 -10.80
N SER A 585 16.92 6.78 -9.53
CA SER A 585 17.63 7.60 -8.54
C SER A 585 19.13 7.72 -8.79
N MET A 586 19.69 6.86 -9.64
CA MET A 586 21.12 6.81 -9.98
C MET A 586 21.49 7.62 -11.25
N VAL A 587 20.51 8.21 -11.95
CA VAL A 587 20.79 9.01 -13.15
C VAL A 587 21.66 10.23 -12.83
N SER A 588 22.43 10.67 -13.83
CA SER A 588 23.35 11.80 -13.69
C SER A 588 22.63 13.12 -13.42
N THR A 589 23.30 14.05 -12.74
CA THR A 589 22.76 15.40 -12.47
C THR A 589 22.37 16.12 -13.75
N ARG A 590 23.16 15.96 -14.82
CA ARG A 590 22.87 16.52 -16.14
C ARG A 590 21.55 16.01 -16.71
N THR A 591 21.31 14.71 -16.61
CA THR A 591 20.04 14.08 -17.02
C THR A 591 18.87 14.66 -16.23
N VAL A 592 19.02 14.81 -14.91
CA VAL A 592 18.00 15.42 -14.04
C VAL A 592 17.64 16.82 -14.52
N GLU A 593 18.65 17.68 -14.73
CA GLU A 593 18.46 19.07 -15.19
C GLU A 593 17.75 19.14 -16.56
N MET A 594 18.09 18.23 -17.47
CA MET A 594 17.45 18.15 -18.80
C MET A 594 15.95 17.81 -18.66
N TRP A 595 15.61 16.78 -17.87
CA TRP A 595 14.23 16.37 -17.68
C TRP A 595 13.41 17.40 -16.90
N GLU A 596 13.98 18.03 -15.87
CA GLU A 596 13.33 19.12 -15.16
C GLU A 596 13.10 20.34 -16.06
N THR A 597 14.07 20.68 -16.91
CA THR A 597 13.92 21.78 -17.87
C THR A 597 12.81 21.47 -18.87
N ALA A 598 12.76 20.26 -19.40
CA ALA A 598 11.70 19.82 -20.29
C ALA A 598 10.32 19.84 -19.61
N ALA A 599 10.25 19.36 -18.36
CA ALA A 599 9.03 19.39 -17.55
C ALA A 599 8.55 20.80 -17.25
N LYS A 600 9.45 21.73 -16.94
CA LYS A 600 9.12 23.17 -16.72
C LYS A 600 8.55 23.84 -17.97
N LYS A 601 9.01 23.44 -19.17
CA LYS A 601 8.52 23.94 -20.46
C LYS A 601 7.19 23.31 -20.88
N HIS A 602 6.80 22.20 -20.29
CA HIS A 602 5.56 21.49 -20.61
C HIS A 602 4.34 22.25 -20.08
N PRO A 603 3.21 22.35 -20.82
CA PRO A 603 2.01 23.07 -20.38
C PRO A 603 1.50 22.64 -19.00
N LYS A 604 1.44 21.33 -18.75
CA LYS A 604 0.99 20.77 -17.45
C LYS A 604 2.08 20.66 -16.38
N ARG A 605 3.33 21.00 -16.71
CA ARG A 605 4.47 20.93 -15.77
C ARG A 605 4.51 19.61 -14.99
N PRO A 606 4.68 18.46 -15.67
CA PRO A 606 4.68 17.15 -15.01
C PRO A 606 5.72 17.10 -13.90
N LYS A 607 5.38 16.41 -12.81
CA LYS A 607 6.28 16.24 -11.69
C LYS A 607 7.39 15.27 -12.05
N VAL A 608 8.65 15.65 -11.86
CA VAL A 608 9.80 14.75 -11.95
C VAL A 608 10.05 14.12 -10.59
N VAL A 609 10.05 12.79 -10.51
CA VAL A 609 10.28 12.01 -9.28
C VAL A 609 11.41 11.02 -9.48
N PHE A 610 12.07 10.61 -8.41
CA PHE A 610 13.17 9.66 -8.45
C PHE A 610 12.79 8.37 -7.76
N LEU A 611 13.03 7.24 -8.42
CA LEU A 611 12.72 5.91 -7.91
C LEU A 611 13.98 5.06 -7.86
N LYS A 612 14.15 4.30 -6.80
CA LYS A 612 15.24 3.33 -6.70
C LYS A 612 14.81 2.01 -7.33
N ARG A 613 15.61 1.45 -8.22
CA ARG A 613 15.42 0.07 -8.69
C ARG A 613 15.68 -0.87 -7.53
N ILE A 614 14.86 -1.91 -7.46
CA ILE A 614 15.07 -3.05 -6.58
C ILE A 614 15.24 -4.27 -7.47
N ASP A 615 16.13 -5.15 -7.05
CA ASP A 615 16.56 -6.35 -7.77
C ASP A 615 15.40 -7.04 -8.51
N PRO A 616 15.54 -7.33 -9.81
CA PRO A 616 14.53 -8.03 -10.61
C PRO A 616 14.16 -9.42 -10.10
N SER A 617 15.01 -10.05 -9.29
CA SER A 617 14.73 -11.32 -8.60
C SER A 617 13.52 -11.24 -7.65
N GLU A 618 13.09 -10.02 -7.27
CA GLU A 618 11.85 -9.78 -6.54
C GLU A 618 10.79 -9.07 -7.41
N PRO A 619 10.07 -9.77 -8.29
CA PRO A 619 9.19 -9.16 -9.29
C PRO A 619 8.02 -8.36 -8.72
N GLU A 620 7.67 -8.53 -7.43
CA GLU A 620 6.66 -7.70 -6.78
C GLU A 620 7.18 -6.39 -6.19
N SER A 621 8.50 -6.27 -6.05
CA SER A 621 9.16 -5.16 -5.37
C SER A 621 10.05 -4.31 -6.29
N ALA A 622 10.03 -4.55 -7.59
CA ALA A 622 10.98 -3.97 -8.55
C ALA A 622 11.03 -2.44 -8.59
N VAL A 623 10.12 -1.75 -7.93
CA VAL A 623 10.14 -0.28 -7.82
C VAL A 623 9.61 0.12 -6.45
N LYS A 624 10.45 0.62 -5.58
CA LYS A 624 10.04 1.31 -4.34
C LYS A 624 10.28 2.80 -4.50
N TYR A 625 9.29 3.61 -4.09
CA TYR A 625 9.52 5.01 -3.83
C TYR A 625 10.49 5.10 -2.65
N VAL A 626 11.71 5.49 -2.93
CA VAL A 626 12.62 5.95 -1.90
C VAL A 626 12.57 7.45 -1.99
N ALA A 627 12.06 8.10 -0.96
CA ALA A 627 12.39 9.50 -0.75
C ALA A 627 13.94 9.54 -0.80
N ALA A 628 14.49 10.35 -1.68
CA ALA A 628 15.93 10.43 -1.85
C ALA A 628 16.54 10.92 -0.54
N ASP A 629 16.96 10.00 0.31
CA ASP A 629 17.76 10.27 1.51
C ASP A 629 19.20 10.57 1.06
N GLY A 630 19.39 11.74 0.43
CA GLY A 630 20.69 12.25 0.07
C GLY A 630 20.71 13.76 0.05
N PRO A 631 21.69 14.40 0.70
CA PRO A 631 21.71 15.85 0.93
C PRO A 631 21.81 16.73 -0.32
N THR A 632 21.97 16.15 -1.50
CA THR A 632 22.19 16.89 -2.76
C THR A 632 20.97 16.93 -3.69
N ARG A 633 19.95 16.10 -3.54
CA ARG A 633 18.81 16.04 -4.48
C ARG A 633 17.51 16.66 -3.95
N GLU A 634 17.38 16.91 -2.66
CA GLU A 634 16.26 17.64 -2.07
C GLU A 634 16.24 19.13 -2.42
N LYS A 635 17.34 19.72 -2.85
CA LYS A 635 17.41 21.12 -3.29
C LYS A 635 16.55 21.42 -4.53
N CYS A 636 16.28 20.43 -5.37
CA CYS A 636 15.52 20.64 -6.59
C CYS A 636 14.01 20.76 -6.38
N ILE A 637 13.48 20.42 -5.21
CA ILE A 637 12.04 20.54 -4.90
C ILE A 637 11.69 21.87 -4.23
N VAL A 638 12.69 22.62 -3.74
CA VAL A 638 12.48 23.80 -2.86
C VAL A 638 13.00 25.11 -3.45
N ASP A 639 13.75 25.12 -4.51
CA ASP A 639 14.16 26.37 -5.17
C ASP A 639 13.01 26.97 -5.98
N LEU A 640 12.10 27.62 -5.22
CA LEU A 640 11.41 28.80 -5.77
C LEU A 640 12.49 29.79 -6.18
N PRO A 641 12.46 30.33 -7.42
CA PRO A 641 13.42 31.35 -7.82
C PRO A 641 13.35 32.48 -6.83
N ARG A 642 14.46 32.78 -6.16
CA ARG A 642 14.65 34.05 -5.52
C ARG A 642 14.38 35.08 -6.61
N SER A 643 13.38 35.90 -6.43
CA SER A 643 13.21 37.10 -7.20
C SER A 643 14.45 37.99 -6.96
N ASP A 644 15.44 37.86 -7.83
CA ASP A 644 16.41 38.95 -7.99
C ASP A 644 15.64 40.13 -8.55
N SER A 645 15.37 41.02 -7.65
CA SER A 645 14.86 42.36 -7.93
C SER A 645 15.93 43.14 -8.68
N THR A 646 15.95 43.06 -9.99
CA THR A 646 16.37 44.17 -10.89
C THR A 646 15.93 43.84 -12.29
N SER A 647 14.78 44.27 -12.69
CA SER A 647 14.53 45.10 -13.87
C SER A 647 13.08 45.06 -14.33
N LYS A 648 12.47 46.22 -14.28
CA LYS A 648 11.44 46.72 -15.20
C LYS A 648 10.38 45.73 -15.75
N HIS A 649 9.34 45.47 -14.98
CA HIS A 649 7.96 45.24 -15.46
C HIS A 649 6.94 45.26 -14.33
N ASP A 650 7.05 46.29 -13.48
CA ASP A 650 6.14 46.51 -12.36
C ASP A 650 5.10 47.58 -12.70
N SER A 651 4.49 47.52 -13.89
CA SER A 651 3.47 48.45 -14.30
C SER A 651 2.11 47.88 -14.71
N PHE A 652 1.92 46.55 -14.67
CA PHE A 652 0.64 45.95 -15.11
C PHE A 652 -0.19 45.24 -14.04
N LEU A 653 0.24 45.19 -12.78
CA LEU A 653 -0.50 44.52 -11.71
C LEU A 653 -1.05 45.45 -10.60
N LYS A 654 -1.07 46.78 -10.82
CA LYS A 654 -1.64 47.76 -9.87
C LYS A 654 -2.95 48.41 -10.27
N LYS A 655 -3.77 47.75 -11.09
CA LYS A 655 -5.11 48.28 -11.41
C LYS A 655 -6.15 47.15 -11.44
N LYS A 656 -6.46 46.57 -10.29
CA LYS A 656 -7.76 45.92 -10.02
C LYS A 656 -7.84 45.45 -8.56
N VAL A 657 -7.68 46.40 -7.66
CA VAL A 657 -8.15 46.31 -6.28
C VAL A 657 -8.73 47.69 -5.95
N VAL A 658 -9.99 47.88 -6.18
CA VAL A 658 -10.92 48.79 -5.53
C VAL A 658 -12.31 48.44 -6.06
N SER A 659 -13.15 47.86 -5.27
CA SER A 659 -14.30 48.48 -4.66
C SER A 659 -15.15 47.41 -3.98
N GLU A 660 -15.15 47.48 -2.66
CA GLU A 660 -16.33 47.18 -1.88
C GLU A 660 -17.50 48.05 -2.32
N PRO A 661 -18.73 47.65 -2.09
CA PRO A 661 -19.64 48.51 -1.37
C PRO A 661 -20.20 47.86 -0.11
N ARG A 662 -20.09 48.63 0.92
CA ARG A 662 -20.87 48.57 2.16
C ARG A 662 -22.35 48.89 1.88
N ARG A 663 -23.23 48.29 2.72
CA ARG A 663 -24.55 48.75 3.21
C ARG A 663 -25.74 48.70 2.26
N ALA A 664 -26.81 48.02 2.67
CA ALA A 664 -27.86 48.62 3.47
C ALA A 664 -28.79 47.51 4.01
N ALA A 665 -29.07 47.62 5.29
CA ALA A 665 -30.23 47.06 5.95
C ALA A 665 -31.45 47.93 5.62
N SER A 666 -32.61 47.32 5.66
CA SER A 666 -33.92 47.84 6.09
C SER A 666 -34.99 47.29 5.17
N GLU A 667 -35.80 46.51 5.79
CA GLU A 667 -37.16 46.77 6.20
C GLU A 667 -38.27 46.25 5.30
N LEU A 668 -39.10 45.50 5.97
CA LEU A 668 -40.58 45.51 6.00
C LEU A 668 -41.32 44.69 4.90
N SER A 669 -41.87 43.66 5.38
CA SER A 669 -43.26 43.45 5.81
C SER A 669 -44.21 42.91 4.75
N SER A 670 -44.82 41.82 5.18
CA SER A 670 -46.23 41.51 5.16
C SER A 670 -46.88 40.84 3.93
N ALA A 671 -47.57 39.79 4.33
CA ALA A 671 -48.82 39.25 3.79
C ALA A 671 -48.69 38.47 2.48
N GLY A 672 -49.20 37.32 2.32
CA GLY A 672 -50.24 36.58 2.93
C GLY A 672 -50.57 35.36 2.08
N ASN A 673 -51.02 34.39 2.76
CA ASN A 673 -52.00 33.36 2.36
C ASN A 673 -51.86 32.59 1.03
N GLY A 674 -51.78 31.31 1.18
CA GLY A 674 -52.86 30.52 0.65
C GLY A 674 -52.46 29.16 0.08
N ALA A 675 -52.82 28.13 0.83
CA ALA A 675 -53.34 26.86 0.36
C ALA A 675 -52.39 25.80 -0.23
N MET A 676 -52.18 24.81 0.58
CA MET A 676 -52.15 23.38 0.18
C MET A 676 -53.52 22.91 -0.34
N PRO A 677 -53.68 21.64 -0.76
CA PRO A 677 -52.96 20.56 -1.43
C PRO A 677 -53.79 20.04 -2.64
N PRO A 678 -53.89 18.78 -3.09
CA PRO A 678 -53.39 17.48 -2.57
C PRO A 678 -52.86 16.49 -3.64
N SER A 679 -52.15 15.48 -3.09
CA SER A 679 -52.18 14.01 -3.33
C SER A 679 -52.44 13.39 -4.73
N ALA A 680 -51.73 12.30 -4.90
CA ALA A 680 -52.07 11.01 -5.48
C ALA A 680 -51.64 10.76 -6.96
N ARG A 681 -50.72 9.97 -7.20
CA ARG A 681 -50.63 8.51 -7.41
C ARG A 681 -49.21 8.07 -7.64
#